data_ce429a736f2f8a944dac1583d49e2200
#
_entry.id   ce429a736f2f8a944dac1583d49e2200
#
_cell.length_a   1.000
_cell.length_b   1.000
_cell.length_c   1.000
_cell.angle_alpha   90.00
_cell.angle_beta   90.00
_cell.angle_gamma   90.00
#
_symmetry.space_group_name_H-M   'P 1'
#
loop_
_entity.id
_entity.type
_entity.pdbx_description
1 polymer ?
#
loop_
_entity_poly.entity_id
_entity_poly.type
_entity_poly.pdbx_seq_one_letter_code
_entity_poly.pdbx_strand_id
1 'polypeptide(L)'
;MLNQVSFVQCMQDGLKERGFGKKRIKEITDQFEERARFYSESGKSDDMAATLAQRDVFDFMSREQFERIKRSAAMLSVQASNIGRIQAGVNAPVSKFLMDGKRGSRGTAIARAAVSMLEHDPRFTGLDYQTRKENVRGALYALFDATLGEVGKGFMGRQKGKAHLPNIVREIKGEATGDALAKQVADAWLKVADTTVDMMNAAGGSMNRLANYLPQAQSAVRMVKDGGENGAIWKKDMLDWLDWERTRWPDGSIIKPEERADLLDRVWLTLTTDGANKIDVTAFRGRGRAVGNMLDDHRFLHFNGENWLKMHAKYSDGNVMDTLFGHIEQMSHKIAMVEQFGPNPEMTANNVKSIVRAEAAKHGAKALNDAEAVLKNKFDPMFETVNRMNAMDPHSVMGATVTGMSNVLTSAMLGSASFLAIPGDFMQTAAVRALNNQGLFGGVGTYVKALATDMQAQKQIATQSGFIMDEVVMSTYAASRWTGLATVGPQLTRRLSEATMRLSLMSGHTRAARWTVQSEFMGMMFRDRGREFGDLPYAPMMQRYGITADDWNALRALQPWEPKAGVQFLRPIDAIHQNVGNGAALYRKFQGMIHAESRTAVPEATLEAGVALRGTMRPDTLIGALVHSFSMYKNFPMSFVMIYGRSGMMKQTAMGRLGWYAALGAGMTLVGALGTQMREISRGRDPLPMDNVGFMGKAFLSGGALSIWGDFLFSGVNAFGQGPQDVAAGPLVSFLGDSTSLVLGDTFAFADSVGGLSDKEFKSNTGAKAVEFARRYTPGASIWWARAALERQVFDRLQDLADPQAARKRQKQMRKRKQDYGNEYWWTPGQSAPSRVPEYRR
;
A
#
# COMPACT_ATOMS: atom_id res chain seq x y z
N MET A 1 3.86 50.63 -33.90
CA MET A 1 4.68 50.73 -32.65
C MET A 1 4.12 51.74 -31.65
N LEU A 2 3.80 52.98 -31.99
CA LEU A 2 3.29 53.99 -31.04
C LEU A 2 1.98 53.59 -30.34
N ASN A 3 1.03 52.89 -31.01
CA ASN A 3 -0.23 52.46 -30.43
C ASN A 3 -0.10 51.27 -29.46
N GLN A 4 0.87 50.39 -29.67
CA GLN A 4 1.09 49.25 -28.74
C GLN A 4 1.66 49.67 -27.39
N VAL A 5 2.61 50.64 -27.40
CA VAL A 5 3.21 51.17 -26.18
C VAL A 5 2.17 51.89 -25.29
N SER A 6 1.27 52.66 -25.90
CA SER A 6 0.21 53.36 -25.19
C SER A 6 -0.84 52.36 -24.61
N PHE A 7 -1.14 51.27 -25.32
CA PHE A 7 -2.08 50.26 -24.85
C PHE A 7 -1.52 49.44 -23.68
N VAL A 8 -0.25 49.03 -23.77
CA VAL A 8 0.44 48.30 -22.68
C VAL A 8 0.47 49.17 -21.41
N GLN A 9 0.79 50.47 -21.55
CA GLN A 9 0.79 51.38 -20.40
C GLN A 9 -0.60 51.54 -19.80
N CYS A 10 -1.64 51.69 -20.63
CA CYS A 10 -3.04 51.81 -20.17
C CYS A 10 -3.49 50.50 -19.46
N MET A 11 -3.09 49.32 -19.97
CA MET A 11 -3.37 48.04 -19.33
C MET A 11 -2.66 47.91 -17.97
N GLN A 12 -1.40 48.33 -17.89
CA GLN A 12 -0.65 48.31 -16.62
C GLN A 12 -1.31 49.24 -15.57
N ASP A 13 -1.68 50.43 -15.96
CA ASP A 13 -2.35 51.39 -15.09
C ASP A 13 -3.70 50.87 -14.63
N GLY A 14 -4.53 50.34 -15.50
CA GLY A 14 -5.83 49.74 -15.18
C GLY A 14 -5.72 48.51 -14.27
N LEU A 15 -4.69 47.67 -14.43
CA LEU A 15 -4.42 46.54 -13.53
C LEU A 15 -3.95 47.04 -12.15
N LYS A 16 -3.15 48.09 -12.10
CA LYS A 16 -2.66 48.68 -10.87
C LYS A 16 -3.81 49.30 -10.07
N GLU A 17 -4.73 50.02 -10.72
CA GLU A 17 -5.94 50.59 -10.10
C GLU A 17 -6.85 49.50 -9.50
N ARG A 18 -6.85 48.30 -10.09
CA ARG A 18 -7.60 47.15 -9.59
C ARG A 18 -6.85 46.36 -8.51
N GLY A 19 -5.73 46.83 -8.01
CA GLY A 19 -4.98 46.30 -6.90
C GLY A 19 -4.06 45.11 -7.26
N PHE A 20 -3.73 44.91 -8.52
CA PHE A 20 -2.74 43.87 -8.92
C PHE A 20 -1.33 44.29 -8.51
N GLY A 21 -0.56 43.35 -7.96
CA GLY A 21 0.84 43.58 -7.60
C GLY A 21 1.75 43.70 -8.82
N LYS A 22 2.85 44.46 -8.69
CA LYS A 22 3.81 44.74 -9.78
C LYS A 22 4.25 43.51 -10.56
N LYS A 23 4.55 42.40 -9.87
CA LYS A 23 4.96 41.12 -10.50
C LYS A 23 3.85 40.58 -11.41
N ARG A 24 2.60 40.62 -10.92
CA ARG A 24 1.45 40.11 -11.68
C ARG A 24 1.09 40.99 -12.89
N ILE A 25 1.22 42.30 -12.75
CA ILE A 25 1.05 43.23 -13.85
C ILE A 25 2.07 42.92 -14.95
N LYS A 26 3.33 42.72 -14.58
CA LYS A 26 4.38 42.33 -15.53
C LYS A 26 4.04 41.01 -16.25
N GLU A 27 3.68 39.94 -15.52
CA GLU A 27 3.30 38.64 -16.11
C GLU A 27 2.17 38.77 -17.15
N ILE A 28 1.13 39.54 -16.84
CA ILE A 28 -0.01 39.79 -17.73
C ILE A 28 0.45 40.58 -18.96
N THR A 29 1.31 41.58 -18.76
CA THR A 29 1.85 42.40 -19.84
C THR A 29 2.76 41.58 -20.78
N ASP A 30 3.67 40.79 -20.21
CA ASP A 30 4.60 39.94 -20.99
C ASP A 30 3.80 38.92 -21.84
N GLN A 31 2.72 38.36 -21.32
CA GLN A 31 1.81 37.47 -22.05
C GLN A 31 1.06 38.19 -23.18
N PHE A 32 0.59 39.41 -22.92
CA PHE A 32 -0.05 40.21 -23.97
C PHE A 32 0.94 40.48 -25.11
N GLU A 33 2.16 40.93 -24.81
CA GLU A 33 3.18 41.21 -25.80
C GLU A 33 3.59 39.97 -26.62
N GLU A 34 3.73 38.83 -25.96
CA GLU A 34 4.02 37.55 -26.62
C GLU A 34 2.90 37.15 -27.58
N ARG A 35 1.65 37.24 -27.18
CA ARG A 35 0.50 36.91 -28.02
C ARG A 35 0.30 37.89 -29.14
N ALA A 36 0.50 39.19 -28.90
CA ALA A 36 0.43 40.20 -29.93
C ALA A 36 1.50 39.98 -31.02
N ARG A 37 2.73 39.64 -30.59
CA ARG A 37 3.83 39.27 -31.51
C ARG A 37 3.48 38.05 -32.34
N PHE A 38 2.98 36.98 -31.70
CA PHE A 38 2.55 35.77 -32.41
C PHE A 38 1.51 36.05 -33.49
N TYR A 39 0.51 36.90 -33.23
CA TYR A 39 -0.52 37.21 -34.20
C TYR A 39 -0.01 38.14 -35.31
N SER A 40 0.90 39.07 -35.01
CA SER A 40 1.57 39.90 -36.01
C SER A 40 2.46 39.06 -36.94
N GLU A 41 3.25 38.14 -36.40
CA GLU A 41 4.08 37.20 -37.18
C GLU A 41 3.22 36.24 -38.01
N SER A 42 1.99 35.97 -37.60
CA SER A 42 0.99 35.18 -38.34
C SER A 42 0.28 35.97 -39.45
N GLY A 43 0.75 37.19 -39.75
CA GLY A 43 0.23 38.03 -40.86
C GLY A 43 -1.04 38.82 -40.53
N LYS A 44 -1.38 38.99 -39.24
CA LYS A 44 -2.47 39.87 -38.80
C LYS A 44 -2.00 41.33 -38.73
N SER A 45 -2.91 42.28 -38.97
CA SER A 45 -2.61 43.69 -38.71
C SER A 45 -2.34 43.91 -37.21
N ASP A 46 -1.56 44.97 -36.89
CA ASP A 46 -1.21 45.27 -35.50
C ASP A 46 -2.45 45.47 -34.61
N ASP A 47 -3.51 46.10 -35.08
CA ASP A 47 -4.76 46.29 -34.35
C ASP A 47 -5.49 44.96 -34.14
N MET A 48 -5.51 44.10 -35.15
CA MET A 48 -6.11 42.77 -35.04
C MET A 48 -5.28 41.87 -34.10
N ALA A 49 -3.95 41.93 -34.19
CA ALA A 49 -3.05 41.22 -33.30
C ALA A 49 -3.23 41.63 -31.83
N ALA A 50 -3.33 42.94 -31.57
CA ALA A 50 -3.59 43.44 -30.22
C ALA A 50 -4.98 43.02 -29.69
N THR A 51 -6.02 43.05 -30.54
CA THR A 51 -7.38 42.62 -30.15
C THR A 51 -7.43 41.13 -29.82
N LEU A 52 -6.78 40.27 -30.61
CA LEU A 52 -6.70 38.85 -30.38
C LEU A 52 -5.89 38.52 -29.09
N ALA A 53 -4.76 39.18 -28.90
CA ALA A 53 -3.94 39.07 -27.71
C ALA A 53 -4.71 39.50 -26.44
N GLN A 54 -5.46 40.58 -26.51
CA GLN A 54 -6.31 41.03 -25.41
C GLN A 54 -7.37 39.99 -25.05
N ARG A 55 -8.00 39.38 -26.02
CA ARG A 55 -8.97 38.29 -25.81
C ARG A 55 -8.31 37.10 -25.16
N ASP A 56 -7.14 36.67 -25.64
CA ASP A 56 -6.43 35.50 -25.09
C ASP A 56 -5.98 35.75 -23.66
N VAL A 57 -5.50 36.97 -23.34
CA VAL A 57 -5.14 37.35 -21.96
C VAL A 57 -6.37 37.41 -21.06
N PHE A 58 -7.50 37.93 -21.54
CA PHE A 58 -8.74 37.92 -20.78
C PHE A 58 -9.26 36.51 -20.50
N ASP A 59 -9.23 35.64 -21.52
CA ASP A 59 -9.59 34.24 -21.38
C ASP A 59 -8.66 33.51 -20.40
N PHE A 60 -7.36 33.80 -20.45
CA PHE A 60 -6.39 33.27 -19.50
C PHE A 60 -6.69 33.72 -18.07
N MET A 61 -6.90 35.01 -17.84
CA MET A 61 -7.23 35.56 -16.52
C MET A 61 -8.57 35.01 -15.99
N SER A 62 -9.55 34.87 -16.87
CA SER A 62 -10.86 34.32 -16.50
C SER A 62 -10.74 32.83 -16.13
N ARG A 63 -9.96 32.05 -16.87
CA ARG A 63 -9.67 30.65 -16.53
C ARG A 63 -8.91 30.51 -15.22
N GLU A 64 -7.90 31.35 -15.00
CA GLU A 64 -7.13 31.36 -13.74
C GLU A 64 -8.02 31.69 -12.54
N GLN A 65 -8.89 32.67 -12.67
CA GLN A 65 -9.83 33.05 -11.62
C GLN A 65 -10.83 31.92 -11.37
N PHE A 66 -11.35 31.28 -12.40
CA PHE A 66 -12.21 30.13 -12.29
C PHE A 66 -11.52 28.96 -11.57
N GLU A 67 -10.27 28.63 -11.96
CA GLU A 67 -9.47 27.59 -11.30
C GLU A 67 -9.16 27.94 -9.85
N ARG A 68 -8.96 29.22 -9.52
CA ARG A 68 -8.78 29.68 -8.13
C ARG A 68 -10.06 29.50 -7.30
N ILE A 69 -11.21 29.83 -7.86
CA ILE A 69 -12.51 29.62 -7.22
C ILE A 69 -12.75 28.14 -6.99
N LYS A 70 -12.50 27.32 -8.00
CA LYS A 70 -12.63 25.86 -7.95
C LYS A 70 -11.77 25.24 -6.84
N ARG A 71 -10.49 25.67 -6.76
CA ARG A 71 -9.57 25.23 -5.69
C ARG A 71 -10.04 25.68 -4.31
N SER A 72 -10.52 26.92 -4.17
CA SER A 72 -11.07 27.41 -2.90
C SER A 72 -12.30 26.63 -2.48
N ALA A 73 -13.20 26.31 -3.40
CA ALA A 73 -14.37 25.49 -3.13
C ALA A 73 -13.99 24.06 -2.71
N ALA A 74 -13.02 23.44 -3.38
CA ALA A 74 -12.50 22.13 -2.99
C ALA A 74 -11.88 22.15 -1.58
N MET A 75 -11.10 23.17 -1.26
CA MET A 75 -10.52 23.33 0.10
C MET A 75 -11.60 23.50 1.16
N LEU A 76 -12.61 24.30 0.91
CA LEU A 76 -13.73 24.49 1.84
C LEU A 76 -14.51 23.18 2.04
N SER A 77 -14.72 22.41 0.99
CA SER A 77 -15.35 21.10 1.06
C SER A 77 -14.54 20.11 1.92
N VAL A 78 -13.22 20.06 1.75
CA VAL A 78 -12.32 19.24 2.58
C VAL A 78 -12.39 19.67 4.04
N GLN A 79 -12.31 20.97 4.33
CA GLN A 79 -12.39 21.51 5.69
C GLN A 79 -13.74 21.17 6.34
N ALA A 80 -14.86 21.39 5.62
CA ALA A 80 -16.20 21.07 6.11
C ALA A 80 -16.34 19.56 6.42
N SER A 81 -15.83 18.70 5.56
CA SER A 81 -15.82 17.25 5.77
C SER A 81 -15.03 16.86 7.02
N ASN A 82 -13.85 17.45 7.22
CA ASN A 82 -13.00 17.17 8.38
C ASN A 82 -13.63 17.69 9.69
N ILE A 83 -14.20 18.88 9.67
CA ILE A 83 -14.94 19.45 10.83
C ILE A 83 -16.15 18.56 11.16
N GLY A 84 -16.95 18.16 10.16
CA GLY A 84 -18.09 17.28 10.35
C GLY A 84 -17.72 15.95 10.98
N ARG A 85 -16.56 15.39 10.61
CA ARG A 85 -16.03 14.16 11.22
C ARG A 85 -15.62 14.36 12.66
N ILE A 86 -14.95 15.46 13.01
CA ILE A 86 -14.60 15.80 14.40
C ILE A 86 -15.88 15.99 15.22
N GLN A 87 -16.87 16.67 14.65
CA GLN A 87 -18.18 16.86 15.31
C GLN A 87 -18.92 15.52 15.56
N ALA A 88 -18.80 14.56 14.65
CA ALA A 88 -19.28 13.19 14.88
C ALA A 88 -18.59 12.54 16.09
N GLY A 89 -17.31 12.82 16.32
CA GLY A 89 -16.57 12.42 17.52
C GLY A 89 -17.09 13.07 18.80
N VAL A 90 -17.45 14.36 18.72
CA VAL A 90 -18.09 15.07 19.86
C VAL A 90 -19.40 14.42 20.25
N ASN A 91 -20.21 13.98 19.29
CA ASN A 91 -21.53 13.40 19.53
C ASN A 91 -21.52 11.88 19.76
N ALA A 92 -20.40 11.21 19.50
CA ALA A 92 -20.31 9.75 19.60
C ALA A 92 -20.47 9.26 21.05
N PRO A 93 -21.13 8.12 21.29
CA PRO A 93 -21.18 7.51 22.61
C PRO A 93 -19.77 7.12 23.10
N VAL A 94 -19.39 7.62 24.29
CA VAL A 94 -18.05 7.36 24.87
C VAL A 94 -17.78 5.88 25.08
N SER A 95 -18.81 5.06 25.38
CA SER A 95 -18.70 3.62 25.55
C SER A 95 -18.14 2.88 24.33
N LYS A 96 -18.24 3.45 23.13
CA LYS A 96 -17.65 2.88 21.90
C LYS A 96 -16.12 2.96 21.85
N PHE A 97 -15.50 3.67 22.77
CA PHE A 97 -14.05 3.93 22.80
C PHE A 97 -13.33 3.27 23.98
N LEU A 98 -13.98 2.32 24.67
CA LEU A 98 -13.39 1.65 25.82
C LEU A 98 -12.08 0.91 25.52
N MET A 99 -11.91 0.43 24.28
CA MET A 99 -10.69 -0.26 23.86
C MET A 99 -9.52 0.68 23.51
N ASP A 100 -9.75 1.99 23.40
CA ASP A 100 -8.72 2.95 23.03
C ASP A 100 -7.97 3.56 24.23
N GLY A 101 -8.22 3.09 25.45
CA GLY A 101 -7.58 3.57 26.66
C GLY A 101 -8.22 3.03 27.94
N LYS A 102 -7.67 3.39 29.12
CA LYS A 102 -8.10 2.90 30.44
C LYS A 102 -9.59 3.13 30.74
N ARG A 103 -10.22 4.12 30.14
CA ARG A 103 -11.68 4.35 30.06
C ARG A 103 -11.89 5.28 28.87
N GLY A 104 -12.70 4.89 27.92
CA GLY A 104 -13.07 5.78 26.83
C GLY A 104 -13.59 7.12 27.41
N SER A 105 -13.05 8.22 26.92
CA SER A 105 -13.44 9.56 27.31
C SER A 105 -13.98 10.35 26.12
N ARG A 106 -14.61 11.49 26.38
CA ARG A 106 -15.05 12.40 25.32
C ARG A 106 -13.86 12.86 24.48
N GLY A 107 -12.73 13.17 25.11
CA GLY A 107 -11.50 13.57 24.40
C GLY A 107 -10.96 12.47 23.51
N THR A 108 -10.96 11.22 23.98
CA THR A 108 -10.61 10.05 23.14
C THR A 108 -11.51 9.95 21.92
N ALA A 109 -12.84 10.10 22.08
CA ALA A 109 -13.79 10.01 20.97
C ALA A 109 -13.53 11.11 19.90
N ILE A 110 -13.32 12.36 20.36
CA ILE A 110 -13.03 13.49 19.47
C ILE A 110 -11.73 13.28 18.69
N ALA A 111 -10.65 12.88 19.38
CA ALA A 111 -9.34 12.67 18.74
C ALA A 111 -9.33 11.43 17.81
N ARG A 112 -10.10 10.39 18.14
CA ARG A 112 -10.28 9.22 17.25
C ARG A 112 -10.95 9.59 15.93
N ALA A 113 -11.80 10.60 15.90
CA ALA A 113 -12.35 11.13 14.65
C ALA A 113 -11.25 11.67 13.71
N ALA A 114 -10.21 12.31 14.25
CA ALA A 114 -9.06 12.72 13.45
C ALA A 114 -8.25 11.50 12.95
N VAL A 115 -8.00 10.50 13.80
CA VAL A 115 -7.31 9.25 13.39
C VAL A 115 -8.05 8.53 12.27
N SER A 116 -9.40 8.53 12.30
CA SER A 116 -10.23 7.90 11.26
C SER A 116 -10.11 8.56 9.88
N MET A 117 -9.50 9.73 9.78
CA MET A 117 -9.19 10.36 8.49
C MET A 117 -8.04 9.65 7.75
N LEU A 118 -7.16 8.99 8.50
CA LEU A 118 -5.97 8.31 7.97
C LEU A 118 -6.24 6.83 7.66
N GLU A 119 -7.02 6.18 8.50
CA GLU A 119 -7.36 4.76 8.37
C GLU A 119 -8.80 4.50 8.82
N HIS A 120 -9.47 3.56 8.14
CA HIS A 120 -10.87 3.24 8.37
C HIS A 120 -11.15 2.86 9.83
N ASP A 121 -12.10 3.58 10.43
CA ASP A 121 -12.66 3.24 11.73
C ASP A 121 -14.20 3.20 11.60
N PRO A 122 -14.84 2.00 11.74
CA PRO A 122 -16.26 1.83 11.47
C PRO A 122 -17.17 2.63 12.41
N ARG A 123 -16.62 3.26 13.45
CA ARG A 123 -17.35 4.11 14.39
C ARG A 123 -17.63 5.52 13.83
N PHE A 124 -16.93 5.91 12.77
CA PHE A 124 -17.05 7.21 12.13
C PHE A 124 -17.53 7.10 10.68
N THR A 125 -18.19 8.14 10.20
CA THR A 125 -18.67 8.23 8.81
C THR A 125 -17.62 8.81 7.88
N GLY A 126 -17.69 8.43 6.61
CA GLY A 126 -16.88 8.96 5.51
C GLY A 126 -15.63 8.13 5.18
N LEU A 127 -15.01 8.48 4.07
CA LEU A 127 -13.84 7.78 3.53
C LEU A 127 -12.55 8.26 4.22
N ASP A 128 -11.68 7.33 4.51
CA ASP A 128 -10.31 7.57 4.99
C ASP A 128 -9.32 7.72 3.82
N TYR A 129 -8.10 8.15 4.14
CA TYR A 129 -7.03 8.30 3.17
C TYR A 129 -6.72 7.00 2.41
N GLN A 130 -6.64 5.86 3.11
CA GLN A 130 -6.29 4.58 2.46
C GLN A 130 -7.35 4.17 1.43
N THR A 131 -8.62 4.33 1.79
CA THR A 131 -9.75 4.06 0.89
C THR A 131 -9.74 4.99 -0.32
N ARG A 132 -9.45 6.29 -0.13
CA ARG A 132 -9.33 7.25 -1.25
C ARG A 132 -8.18 6.86 -2.18
N LYS A 133 -7.03 6.47 -1.63
CA LYS A 133 -5.89 6.01 -2.41
C LYS A 133 -6.25 4.80 -3.28
N GLU A 134 -6.97 3.82 -2.72
CA GLU A 134 -7.42 2.65 -3.49
C GLU A 134 -8.43 3.02 -4.58
N ASN A 135 -9.35 3.94 -4.31
CA ASN A 135 -10.31 4.42 -5.30
C ASN A 135 -9.60 5.06 -6.51
N VAL A 136 -8.68 5.99 -6.26
CA VAL A 136 -7.92 6.66 -7.33
C VAL A 136 -7.11 5.64 -8.13
N ARG A 137 -6.40 4.78 -7.43
CA ARG A 137 -5.60 3.73 -8.04
C ARG A 137 -6.44 2.80 -8.91
N GLY A 138 -7.57 2.32 -8.38
CA GLY A 138 -8.48 1.45 -9.09
C GLY A 138 -9.05 2.09 -10.35
N ALA A 139 -9.45 3.37 -10.28
CA ALA A 139 -9.94 4.11 -11.44
C ALA A 139 -8.88 4.26 -12.55
N LEU A 140 -7.64 4.58 -12.18
CA LEU A 140 -6.55 4.74 -13.16
C LEU A 140 -6.16 3.41 -13.82
N TYR A 141 -6.12 2.32 -13.06
CA TYR A 141 -5.90 0.99 -13.64
C TYR A 141 -7.06 0.53 -14.52
N ALA A 142 -8.31 0.79 -14.12
CA ALA A 142 -9.48 0.48 -14.95
C ALA A 142 -9.48 1.25 -16.27
N LEU A 143 -9.10 2.53 -16.22
CA LEU A 143 -8.97 3.36 -17.41
C LEU A 143 -7.88 2.84 -18.36
N PHE A 144 -6.73 2.45 -17.81
CA PHE A 144 -5.63 1.88 -18.58
C PHE A 144 -6.06 0.59 -19.28
N ASP A 145 -6.67 -0.35 -18.54
CA ASP A 145 -7.14 -1.63 -19.08
C ASP A 145 -8.26 -1.44 -20.12
N ALA A 146 -9.23 -0.58 -19.84
CA ALA A 146 -10.34 -0.30 -20.76
C ALA A 146 -9.85 0.30 -22.08
N THR A 147 -8.80 1.12 -22.06
CA THR A 147 -8.23 1.71 -23.27
C THR A 147 -7.43 0.69 -24.08
N LEU A 148 -6.80 -0.29 -23.43
CA LEU A 148 -6.09 -1.38 -24.09
C LEU A 148 -7.03 -2.40 -24.73
N GLY A 149 -8.28 -2.55 -24.24
CA GLY A 149 -9.27 -3.47 -24.78
C GLY A 149 -8.79 -4.92 -24.88
N GLU A 150 -9.06 -5.58 -26.02
CA GLU A 150 -8.67 -6.97 -26.29
C GLU A 150 -7.14 -7.19 -26.30
N VAL A 151 -6.37 -6.16 -26.69
CA VAL A 151 -4.91 -6.18 -26.71
C VAL A 151 -4.32 -6.28 -25.29
N GLY A 152 -5.02 -5.72 -24.28
CA GLY A 152 -4.62 -5.82 -22.89
C GLY A 152 -4.53 -7.25 -22.37
N LYS A 153 -5.31 -8.18 -22.94
CA LYS A 153 -5.26 -9.60 -22.57
C LYS A 153 -3.89 -10.25 -22.76
N GLY A 154 -3.15 -9.80 -23.78
CA GLY A 154 -1.81 -10.32 -24.07
C GLY A 154 -0.68 -9.51 -23.43
N PHE A 155 -0.90 -8.23 -23.14
CA PHE A 155 0.12 -7.29 -22.73
C PHE A 155 0.37 -7.27 -21.21
N MET A 156 -0.66 -7.44 -20.40
CA MET A 156 -0.55 -7.53 -18.93
C MET A 156 0.17 -8.81 -18.46
N GLY A 157 0.44 -9.77 -19.36
CA GLY A 157 1.33 -10.90 -19.14
C GLY A 157 2.80 -10.49 -19.35
N ARG A 158 3.54 -10.29 -18.28
CA ARG A 158 4.92 -9.74 -18.17
C ARG A 158 5.97 -10.19 -19.20
N GLN A 159 5.76 -11.27 -19.94
CA GLN A 159 6.76 -11.80 -20.88
C GLN A 159 6.51 -11.44 -22.34
N LYS A 160 5.26 -11.29 -22.75
CA LYS A 160 4.92 -11.06 -24.17
C LYS A 160 5.14 -9.61 -24.62
N GLY A 161 5.10 -8.64 -23.71
CA GLY A 161 5.23 -7.22 -24.03
C GLY A 161 6.68 -6.68 -24.12
N LYS A 162 7.69 -7.45 -23.69
CA LYS A 162 9.07 -6.92 -23.57
C LYS A 162 9.67 -6.41 -24.88
N ALA A 163 9.37 -7.04 -25.99
CA ALA A 163 9.87 -6.62 -27.30
C ALA A 163 9.32 -5.26 -27.73
N HIS A 164 8.13 -4.89 -27.29
CA HIS A 164 7.48 -3.62 -27.64
C HIS A 164 7.85 -2.45 -26.71
N LEU A 165 8.51 -2.70 -25.55
CA LEU A 165 8.80 -1.66 -24.55
C LEU A 165 9.57 -0.45 -25.15
N PRO A 166 10.61 -0.61 -25.97
CA PRO A 166 11.29 0.55 -26.58
C PRO A 166 10.38 1.35 -27.50
N ASN A 167 9.50 0.67 -28.26
CA ASN A 167 8.57 1.32 -29.17
C ASN A 167 7.47 2.07 -28.39
N ILE A 168 7.00 1.52 -27.26
CA ILE A 168 6.06 2.21 -26.36
C ILE A 168 6.63 3.55 -25.90
N VAL A 169 7.89 3.59 -25.48
CA VAL A 169 8.56 4.83 -25.06
C VAL A 169 8.60 5.84 -26.19
N ARG A 170 8.98 5.40 -27.39
CA ARG A 170 9.04 6.27 -28.59
C ARG A 170 7.67 6.81 -28.96
N GLU A 171 6.63 5.96 -28.99
CA GLU A 171 5.24 6.38 -29.27
C GLU A 171 4.71 7.37 -28.22
N ILE A 172 4.99 7.16 -26.92
CA ILE A 172 4.64 8.13 -25.87
C ILE A 172 5.33 9.47 -26.12
N LYS A 173 6.59 9.45 -26.62
CA LYS A 173 7.35 10.65 -26.96
C LYS A 173 6.93 11.29 -28.29
N GLY A 174 5.97 10.71 -29.00
CA GLY A 174 5.42 11.21 -30.27
C GLY A 174 6.22 10.76 -31.51
N GLU A 175 7.06 9.73 -31.36
CA GLU A 175 7.84 9.15 -32.44
C GLU A 175 7.07 7.96 -33.03
N ALA A 176 6.60 8.05 -34.27
CA ALA A 176 5.87 6.98 -34.94
C ALA A 176 6.80 5.78 -35.23
N THR A 177 6.48 4.62 -34.63
CA THR A 177 7.31 3.40 -34.76
C THR A 177 6.73 2.39 -35.74
N GLY A 178 5.46 2.51 -36.13
CA GLY A 178 4.73 1.51 -36.93
C GLY A 178 4.26 0.29 -36.11
N ASP A 179 4.56 0.25 -34.81
CA ASP A 179 4.13 -0.80 -33.89
C ASP A 179 2.75 -0.47 -33.32
N ALA A 180 1.71 -1.07 -33.90
CA ALA A 180 0.32 -0.81 -33.52
C ALA A 180 0.02 -1.11 -32.03
N LEU A 181 0.68 -2.13 -31.45
CA LEU A 181 0.54 -2.46 -30.03
C LEU A 181 1.18 -1.37 -29.16
N ALA A 182 2.39 -0.94 -29.53
CA ALA A 182 3.08 0.11 -28.78
C ALA A 182 2.27 1.42 -28.82
N LYS A 183 1.69 1.76 -29.97
CA LYS A 183 0.82 2.92 -30.12
C LYS A 183 -0.40 2.86 -29.20
N GLN A 184 -1.10 1.72 -29.16
CA GLN A 184 -2.25 1.56 -28.27
C GLN A 184 -1.88 1.71 -26.78
N VAL A 185 -0.75 1.14 -26.37
CA VAL A 185 -0.27 1.28 -24.98
C VAL A 185 0.11 2.72 -24.67
N ALA A 186 0.74 3.41 -25.61
CA ALA A 186 1.10 4.82 -25.49
C ALA A 186 -0.15 5.70 -25.34
N ASP A 187 -1.17 5.50 -26.18
CA ASP A 187 -2.43 6.25 -26.11
C ASP A 187 -3.18 5.99 -24.79
N ALA A 188 -3.20 4.73 -24.32
CA ALA A 188 -3.76 4.38 -23.02
C ALA A 188 -3.03 5.08 -21.87
N TRP A 189 -1.70 5.11 -21.93
CA TRP A 189 -0.90 5.79 -20.93
C TRP A 189 -1.13 7.31 -20.92
N LEU A 190 -1.11 7.97 -22.08
CA LEU A 190 -1.33 9.41 -22.17
C LEU A 190 -2.71 9.81 -21.62
N LYS A 191 -3.74 9.00 -21.89
CA LYS A 191 -5.08 9.19 -21.30
C LYS A 191 -5.08 9.06 -19.79
N VAL A 192 -4.36 8.09 -19.23
CA VAL A 192 -4.19 7.93 -17.77
C VAL A 192 -3.44 9.13 -17.18
N ALA A 193 -2.37 9.59 -17.82
CA ALA A 193 -1.59 10.73 -17.37
C ALA A 193 -2.45 12.01 -17.32
N ASP A 194 -3.22 12.27 -18.36
CA ASP A 194 -4.14 13.41 -18.41
C ASP A 194 -5.24 13.33 -17.35
N THR A 195 -5.87 12.15 -17.20
CA THR A 195 -6.90 11.92 -16.18
C THR A 195 -6.33 12.11 -14.77
N THR A 196 -5.07 11.73 -14.56
CA THR A 196 -4.38 11.94 -13.28
C THR A 196 -4.25 13.43 -12.94
N VAL A 197 -3.93 14.27 -13.93
CA VAL A 197 -3.91 15.73 -13.77
C VAL A 197 -5.30 16.26 -13.44
N ASP A 198 -6.34 15.78 -14.15
CA ASP A 198 -7.71 16.20 -13.90
C ASP A 198 -8.18 15.84 -12.49
N MET A 199 -7.90 14.61 -12.03
CA MET A 199 -8.23 14.17 -10.67
C MET A 199 -7.50 15.00 -9.62
N MET A 200 -6.22 15.30 -9.81
CA MET A 200 -5.45 16.14 -8.89
C MET A 200 -6.04 17.55 -8.82
N ASN A 201 -6.35 18.15 -9.96
CA ASN A 201 -6.90 19.50 -10.02
C ASN A 201 -8.33 19.57 -9.49
N ALA A 202 -9.14 18.54 -9.71
CA ALA A 202 -10.48 18.43 -9.13
C ALA A 202 -10.44 18.29 -7.60
N ALA A 203 -9.41 17.65 -7.05
CA ALA A 203 -9.20 17.57 -5.61
C ALA A 203 -8.71 18.88 -4.97
N GLY A 204 -8.35 19.89 -5.76
CA GLY A 204 -7.86 21.18 -5.28
C GLY A 204 -6.36 21.38 -5.48
N GLY A 205 -5.70 20.46 -6.18
CA GLY A 205 -4.31 20.60 -6.61
C GLY A 205 -4.15 21.60 -7.75
N SER A 206 -2.92 21.79 -8.21
CA SER A 206 -2.58 22.66 -9.33
C SER A 206 -1.47 22.00 -10.13
N MET A 207 -1.84 21.22 -11.13
CA MET A 207 -0.91 20.59 -12.04
C MET A 207 -1.16 21.04 -13.48
N ASN A 208 -0.07 21.31 -14.21
CA ASN A 208 -0.12 21.53 -15.65
C ASN A 208 0.01 20.22 -16.41
N ARG A 209 -0.69 20.11 -17.53
CA ARG A 209 -0.50 18.99 -18.48
C ARG A 209 0.81 19.18 -19.22
N LEU A 210 1.52 18.09 -19.39
CA LEU A 210 2.73 18.03 -20.22
C LEU A 210 2.44 17.12 -21.41
N ALA A 211 2.64 17.63 -22.62
CA ALA A 211 2.51 16.84 -23.83
C ALA A 211 3.52 15.67 -23.82
N ASN A 212 3.10 14.51 -24.28
CA ASN A 212 3.94 13.32 -24.39
C ASN A 212 4.63 12.93 -23.06
N TYR A 213 3.87 13.05 -21.96
CA TYR A 213 4.40 12.85 -20.63
C TYR A 213 4.77 11.38 -20.37
N LEU A 214 6.03 11.16 -20.02
CA LEU A 214 6.56 9.89 -19.56
C LEU A 214 7.31 10.13 -18.23
N PRO A 215 6.97 9.40 -17.14
CA PRO A 215 7.63 9.58 -15.85
C PRO A 215 9.12 9.26 -15.94
N GLN A 216 9.93 9.98 -15.17
CA GLN A 216 11.36 9.78 -15.06
C GLN A 216 11.66 9.17 -13.67
N ALA A 217 11.71 7.85 -13.59
CA ALA A 217 11.98 7.15 -12.34
C ALA A 217 13.46 6.82 -12.25
N GLN A 218 14.27 7.74 -11.75
CA GLN A 218 15.69 7.51 -11.46
C GLN A 218 15.87 6.98 -10.04
N SER A 219 16.67 5.93 -9.89
CA SER A 219 17.00 5.34 -8.60
C SER A 219 18.19 6.06 -7.98
N ALA A 220 17.99 6.68 -6.82
CA ALA A 220 19.05 7.33 -6.08
C ALA A 220 20.27 6.41 -5.88
N VAL A 221 20.03 5.14 -5.57
CA VAL A 221 21.10 4.14 -5.40
C VAL A 221 21.91 3.92 -6.68
N ARG A 222 21.23 3.78 -7.83
CA ARG A 222 21.92 3.63 -9.12
C ARG A 222 22.63 4.90 -9.56
N MET A 223 21.99 6.04 -9.33
CA MET A 223 22.61 7.32 -9.62
C MET A 223 23.94 7.48 -8.88
N VAL A 224 23.97 7.23 -7.56
CA VAL A 224 25.21 7.33 -6.77
C VAL A 224 26.24 6.30 -7.21
N LYS A 225 25.81 5.07 -7.52
CA LYS A 225 26.70 3.98 -7.95
C LYS A 225 27.31 4.25 -9.32
N ASP A 226 26.48 4.63 -10.29
CA ASP A 226 26.85 4.67 -11.70
C ASP A 226 27.09 6.11 -12.22
N GLY A 227 26.77 7.12 -11.41
CA GLY A 227 26.86 8.55 -11.74
C GLY A 227 28.22 9.21 -11.54
N GLY A 228 29.17 8.46 -10.94
CA GLY A 228 30.51 8.96 -10.64
C GLY A 228 30.57 9.88 -9.41
N GLU A 229 31.77 10.29 -9.05
CA GLU A 229 31.99 11.18 -7.90
C GLU A 229 31.17 12.49 -8.07
N ASN A 230 30.39 12.82 -7.06
CA ASN A 230 29.50 14.00 -7.06
C ASN A 230 28.59 14.11 -8.30
N GLY A 231 28.31 12.97 -8.96
CA GLY A 231 27.45 12.92 -10.13
C GLY A 231 28.09 13.39 -11.44
N ALA A 232 29.42 13.44 -11.52
CA ALA A 232 30.12 13.96 -12.71
C ALA A 232 29.75 13.22 -13.98
N ILE A 233 29.64 11.86 -13.93
CA ILE A 233 29.23 11.06 -15.08
C ILE A 233 27.76 11.29 -15.42
N TRP A 234 26.87 11.30 -14.38
CA TRP A 234 25.45 11.54 -14.57
C TRP A 234 25.19 12.92 -15.21
N LYS A 235 25.86 13.97 -14.71
CA LYS A 235 25.73 15.32 -15.28
C LYS A 235 26.16 15.39 -16.74
N LYS A 236 27.27 14.73 -17.09
CA LYS A 236 27.72 14.62 -18.47
C LYS A 236 26.67 13.92 -19.34
N ASP A 237 26.16 12.76 -18.89
CA ASP A 237 25.12 12.03 -19.60
C ASP A 237 23.86 12.91 -19.80
N MET A 238 23.45 13.66 -18.77
CA MET A 238 22.28 14.53 -18.86
C MET A 238 22.51 15.72 -19.80
N LEU A 239 23.73 16.29 -19.86
CA LEU A 239 24.07 17.33 -20.83
C LEU A 239 23.92 16.83 -22.25
N ASP A 240 24.30 15.56 -22.51
CA ASP A 240 24.27 14.95 -23.86
C ASP A 240 22.87 14.42 -24.22
N TRP A 241 22.05 13.98 -23.23
CA TRP A 241 20.79 13.27 -23.47
C TRP A 241 19.55 14.15 -23.38
N LEU A 242 19.62 15.30 -22.68
CA LEU A 242 18.48 16.19 -22.57
C LEU A 242 18.21 16.94 -23.87
N ASP A 243 16.94 17.07 -24.22
CA ASP A 243 16.45 17.95 -25.27
C ASP A 243 16.37 19.39 -24.72
N TRP A 244 17.42 20.15 -24.92
CA TRP A 244 17.54 21.52 -24.42
C TRP A 244 16.65 22.53 -25.14
N GLU A 245 16.11 22.20 -26.30
CA GLU A 245 15.13 23.06 -26.98
C GLU A 245 13.75 22.98 -26.30
N ARG A 246 13.39 21.80 -25.79
CA ARG A 246 12.14 21.56 -25.06
C ARG A 246 12.27 21.73 -23.56
N THR A 247 13.48 21.58 -23.03
CA THR A 247 13.76 21.76 -21.59
C THR A 247 13.83 23.25 -21.27
N ARG A 248 12.81 23.75 -20.60
CA ARG A 248 12.67 25.18 -20.26
C ARG A 248 12.41 25.36 -18.78
N TRP A 249 12.71 26.53 -18.27
CA TRP A 249 12.30 26.91 -16.93
C TRP A 249 10.76 26.86 -16.80
N PRO A 250 10.22 26.73 -15.55
CA PRO A 250 8.75 26.70 -15.32
C PRO A 250 7.98 27.93 -15.83
N ASP A 251 8.67 29.05 -16.04
CA ASP A 251 8.15 30.28 -16.63
C ASP A 251 8.19 30.30 -18.17
N GLY A 252 8.70 29.23 -18.79
CA GLY A 252 8.82 29.06 -20.24
C GLY A 252 10.11 29.58 -20.83
N SER A 253 10.98 30.23 -20.06
CA SER A 253 12.26 30.75 -20.55
C SER A 253 13.26 29.64 -20.88
N ILE A 254 14.14 29.94 -21.87
CA ILE A 254 15.20 29.02 -22.32
C ILE A 254 16.28 28.91 -21.24
N ILE A 255 16.71 27.67 -20.96
CA ILE A 255 17.85 27.43 -20.08
C ILE A 255 19.14 27.67 -20.88
N LYS A 256 19.83 28.73 -20.51
CA LYS A 256 21.07 29.11 -21.17
C LYS A 256 22.19 28.09 -20.90
N PRO A 257 23.14 27.90 -21.81
CA PRO A 257 24.23 26.93 -21.64
C PRO A 257 24.99 27.08 -20.33
N GLU A 258 25.22 28.32 -19.88
CA GLU A 258 25.89 28.63 -18.60
C GLU A 258 25.09 28.24 -17.36
N GLU A 259 23.76 28.13 -17.44
CA GLU A 259 22.87 27.77 -16.33
C GLU A 259 22.69 26.25 -16.19
N ARG A 260 23.06 25.46 -17.21
CA ARG A 260 22.80 24.03 -17.28
C ARG A 260 23.53 23.26 -16.19
N ALA A 261 24.77 23.61 -15.90
CA ALA A 261 25.57 22.96 -14.87
C ALA A 261 24.93 23.13 -13.48
N ASP A 262 24.58 24.35 -13.10
CA ASP A 262 23.91 24.65 -11.81
C ASP A 262 22.54 23.98 -11.68
N LEU A 263 21.79 23.88 -12.78
CA LEU A 263 20.52 23.15 -12.83
C LEU A 263 20.75 21.67 -12.55
N LEU A 264 21.70 21.04 -13.22
CA LEU A 264 21.99 19.62 -13.05
C LEU A 264 22.53 19.30 -11.66
N ASP A 265 23.30 20.20 -11.05
CA ASP A 265 23.75 20.08 -9.64
C ASP A 265 22.55 20.04 -8.68
N ARG A 266 21.59 20.93 -8.84
CA ARG A 266 20.37 20.96 -8.03
C ARG A 266 19.49 19.73 -8.26
N VAL A 267 19.35 19.30 -9.50
CA VAL A 267 18.57 18.09 -9.84
C VAL A 267 19.24 16.86 -9.26
N TRP A 268 20.57 16.71 -9.44
CA TRP A 268 21.34 15.61 -8.82
C TRP A 268 21.11 15.53 -7.32
N LEU A 269 21.30 16.63 -6.60
CA LEU A 269 21.10 16.68 -5.17
C LEU A 269 19.66 16.30 -4.77
N THR A 270 18.66 16.78 -5.53
CA THR A 270 17.26 16.47 -5.27
C THR A 270 16.94 14.99 -5.47
N LEU A 271 17.43 14.41 -6.57
CA LEU A 271 17.15 13.00 -6.89
C LEU A 271 17.92 12.04 -5.95
N THR A 272 19.16 12.35 -5.63
CA THR A 272 19.98 11.49 -4.76
C THR A 272 19.58 11.57 -3.28
N THR A 273 18.94 12.65 -2.85
CA THR A 273 18.43 12.79 -1.47
C THR A 273 16.93 12.50 -1.34
N ASP A 274 16.27 12.01 -2.42
CA ASP A 274 14.81 11.83 -2.49
C ASP A 274 14.01 13.08 -2.05
N GLY A 275 14.55 14.25 -2.43
CA GLY A 275 13.97 15.55 -2.10
C GLY A 275 14.23 16.04 -0.67
N ALA A 276 15.08 15.36 0.11
CA ALA A 276 15.40 15.78 1.48
C ALA A 276 16.08 17.17 1.52
N ASN A 277 16.80 17.54 0.46
CA ASN A 277 17.39 18.88 0.32
C ASN A 277 16.35 20.02 0.24
N LYS A 278 15.10 19.70 -0.06
CA LYS A 278 13.98 20.67 -0.09
C LYS A 278 13.33 20.84 1.29
N ILE A 279 13.73 20.05 2.27
CA ILE A 279 13.33 20.22 3.66
C ILE A 279 14.17 21.35 4.25
N ASP A 280 13.76 22.58 3.99
CA ASP A 280 14.31 23.72 4.70
C ASP A 280 13.79 23.68 6.15
N VAL A 281 14.67 23.23 7.06
CA VAL A 281 14.39 23.12 8.49
C VAL A 281 14.06 24.50 9.08
N THR A 282 14.50 25.58 8.45
CA THR A 282 14.23 26.97 8.88
C THR A 282 12.85 27.47 8.39
N ALA A 283 12.31 26.88 7.33
CA ALA A 283 10.96 27.19 6.81
C ALA A 283 9.81 26.57 7.63
N PHE A 284 10.10 25.78 8.65
CA PHE A 284 9.12 25.14 9.54
C PHE A 284 8.35 26.12 10.46
N ARG A 285 8.40 27.40 10.21
CA ARG A 285 7.56 28.40 10.88
C ARG A 285 6.14 28.43 10.30
N GLY A 286 5.39 27.34 10.47
CA GLY A 286 3.92 27.34 10.37
C GLY A 286 3.31 27.34 8.95
N ARG A 287 4.08 27.18 7.89
CA ARG A 287 3.59 27.05 6.52
C ARG A 287 3.99 25.68 5.99
N GLY A 288 3.10 24.69 6.12
CA GLY A 288 3.30 23.36 5.56
C GLY A 288 3.48 23.37 4.03
N ARG A 289 3.99 22.27 3.49
CA ARG A 289 4.25 22.12 2.05
C ARG A 289 2.95 21.93 1.28
N ALA A 290 2.74 22.73 0.25
CA ALA A 290 1.73 22.43 -0.75
C ALA A 290 2.15 21.18 -1.55
N VAL A 291 1.21 20.27 -1.80
CA VAL A 291 1.46 19.06 -2.60
C VAL A 291 2.01 19.39 -4.00
N GLY A 292 1.65 20.55 -4.56
CA GLY A 292 2.23 21.05 -5.81
C GLY A 292 3.76 21.25 -5.76
N ASN A 293 4.31 21.61 -4.59
CA ASN A 293 5.75 21.79 -4.40
C ASN A 293 6.48 20.48 -4.07
N MET A 294 5.73 19.39 -3.81
CA MET A 294 6.28 18.04 -3.68
C MET A 294 6.43 17.34 -5.02
N LEU A 295 5.95 17.93 -6.10
CA LEU A 295 6.16 17.44 -7.44
C LEU A 295 7.60 17.77 -7.85
N ASP A 296 8.30 16.75 -8.30
CA ASP A 296 9.74 16.81 -8.56
C ASP A 296 10.11 17.91 -9.57
N ASP A 297 11.10 18.73 -9.24
CA ASP A 297 11.54 19.85 -10.07
C ASP A 297 12.13 19.42 -11.43
N HIS A 298 12.51 18.13 -11.56
CA HIS A 298 13.03 17.58 -12.82
C HIS A 298 11.95 17.24 -13.87
N ARG A 299 10.67 17.49 -13.61
CA ARG A 299 9.56 17.18 -14.55
C ARG A 299 9.63 17.98 -15.84
N PHE A 300 10.27 19.13 -15.81
CA PHE A 300 10.49 19.96 -16.99
C PHE A 300 11.69 19.49 -17.84
N LEU A 301 12.48 18.52 -17.41
CA LEU A 301 13.54 17.92 -18.19
C LEU A 301 12.94 17.03 -19.27
N HIS A 302 13.27 17.32 -20.53
CA HIS A 302 12.75 16.59 -21.68
C HIS A 302 13.82 15.68 -22.29
N PHE A 303 13.40 14.48 -22.65
CA PHE A 303 14.18 13.51 -23.40
C PHE A 303 13.41 13.12 -24.65
N ASN A 304 14.10 12.83 -25.76
CA ASN A 304 13.55 12.01 -26.83
C ASN A 304 13.43 10.54 -26.39
N GLY A 305 12.78 9.70 -27.19
CA GLY A 305 12.54 8.31 -26.82
C GLY A 305 13.82 7.51 -26.60
N GLU A 306 14.82 7.67 -27.47
CA GLU A 306 16.09 6.94 -27.36
C GLU A 306 16.89 7.36 -26.12
N ASN A 307 17.04 8.63 -25.88
CA ASN A 307 17.79 9.14 -24.72
C ASN A 307 17.08 8.84 -23.40
N TRP A 308 15.74 8.84 -23.39
CA TRP A 308 14.98 8.37 -22.23
C TRP A 308 15.28 6.89 -21.93
N LEU A 309 15.35 6.03 -22.96
CA LEU A 309 15.71 4.63 -22.81
C LEU A 309 17.13 4.45 -22.27
N LYS A 310 18.10 5.25 -22.73
CA LYS A 310 19.49 5.26 -22.22
C LYS A 310 19.51 5.64 -20.74
N MET A 311 18.84 6.73 -20.38
CA MET A 311 18.71 7.19 -18.99
C MET A 311 18.07 6.11 -18.10
N HIS A 312 16.96 5.53 -18.57
CA HIS A 312 16.24 4.51 -17.82
C HIS A 312 17.08 3.23 -17.63
N ALA A 313 17.76 2.76 -18.67
CA ALA A 313 18.62 1.56 -18.58
C ALA A 313 19.77 1.75 -17.59
N LYS A 314 20.36 2.94 -17.52
CA LYS A 314 21.52 3.22 -16.66
C LYS A 314 21.12 3.61 -15.24
N TYR A 315 20.10 4.44 -15.07
CA TYR A 315 19.81 5.08 -13.78
C TYR A 315 18.47 4.70 -13.15
N SER A 316 17.64 3.85 -13.78
CA SER A 316 16.34 3.45 -13.25
C SER A 316 16.32 2.00 -12.79
N ASP A 317 15.46 1.68 -11.84
CA ASP A 317 15.18 0.31 -11.41
C ASP A 317 13.95 -0.24 -12.14
N GLY A 318 13.97 -1.53 -12.46
CA GLY A 318 12.85 -2.20 -13.12
C GLY A 318 12.80 -1.97 -14.64
N ASN A 319 11.61 -2.10 -15.22
CA ASN A 319 11.35 -1.88 -16.63
C ASN A 319 10.38 -0.69 -16.84
N VAL A 320 10.12 -0.35 -18.09
CA VAL A 320 9.23 0.77 -18.46
C VAL A 320 7.85 0.64 -17.80
N MET A 321 7.26 -0.58 -17.74
CA MET A 321 5.95 -0.78 -17.11
C MET A 321 6.00 -0.58 -15.59
N ASP A 322 7.10 -0.98 -14.95
CA ASP A 322 7.30 -0.72 -13.52
C ASP A 322 7.32 0.79 -13.23
N THR A 323 7.90 1.59 -14.15
CA THR A 323 7.89 3.06 -14.07
C THR A 323 6.49 3.64 -14.24
N LEU A 324 5.70 3.17 -15.21
CA LEU A 324 4.34 3.63 -15.44
C LEU A 324 3.43 3.30 -14.24
N PHE A 325 3.48 2.07 -13.75
CA PHE A 325 2.68 1.65 -12.60
C PHE A 325 3.14 2.31 -11.29
N GLY A 326 4.44 2.50 -11.12
CA GLY A 326 5.00 3.25 -10.01
C GLY A 326 4.49 4.69 -9.95
N HIS A 327 4.33 5.33 -11.12
CA HIS A 327 3.75 6.66 -11.23
C HIS A 327 2.25 6.66 -10.81
N ILE A 328 1.46 5.68 -11.27
CA ILE A 328 0.06 5.53 -10.82
C ILE A 328 -0.03 5.42 -9.29
N GLU A 329 0.82 4.58 -8.68
CA GLU A 329 0.85 4.42 -7.21
C GLU A 329 1.20 5.74 -6.50
N GLN A 330 2.22 6.46 -6.99
CA GLN A 330 2.65 7.72 -6.42
C GLN A 330 1.57 8.81 -6.55
N MET A 331 0.93 8.91 -7.72
CA MET A 331 -0.11 9.89 -7.96
C MET A 331 -1.38 9.56 -7.19
N SER A 332 -1.73 8.28 -7.05
CA SER A 332 -2.87 7.85 -6.21
C SER A 332 -2.68 8.25 -4.75
N HIS A 333 -1.45 8.14 -4.23
CA HIS A 333 -1.11 8.65 -2.91
C HIS A 333 -1.29 10.17 -2.81
N LYS A 334 -0.71 10.93 -3.76
CA LYS A 334 -0.77 12.40 -3.74
C LYS A 334 -2.20 12.92 -3.89
N ILE A 335 -2.99 12.36 -4.81
CA ILE A 335 -4.38 12.73 -5.00
C ILE A 335 -5.21 12.43 -3.74
N ALA A 336 -5.04 11.25 -3.15
CA ALA A 336 -5.75 10.89 -1.91
C ALA A 336 -5.40 11.83 -0.73
N MET A 337 -4.13 12.26 -0.64
CA MET A 337 -3.71 13.26 0.36
C MET A 337 -4.41 14.61 0.13
N VAL A 338 -4.50 15.06 -1.11
CA VAL A 338 -5.20 16.31 -1.44
C VAL A 338 -6.71 16.17 -1.21
N GLU A 339 -7.32 15.06 -1.57
CA GLU A 339 -8.75 14.80 -1.30
C GLU A 339 -9.08 14.77 0.19
N GLN A 340 -8.15 14.30 1.04
CA GLN A 340 -8.39 14.15 2.49
C GLN A 340 -7.97 15.39 3.27
N PHE A 341 -6.82 15.98 2.92
CA PHE A 341 -6.20 17.06 3.69
C PHE A 341 -6.06 18.37 2.90
N GLY A 342 -6.46 18.40 1.63
CA GLY A 342 -6.30 19.57 0.76
C GLY A 342 -4.86 19.69 0.23
N PRO A 343 -4.59 20.78 -0.51
CA PRO A 343 -3.31 20.99 -1.19
C PRO A 343 -2.13 21.26 -0.23
N ASN A 344 -2.39 21.56 1.03
CA ASN A 344 -1.38 21.65 2.09
C ASN A 344 -1.73 20.71 3.25
N PRO A 345 -1.36 19.42 3.16
CA PRO A 345 -1.75 18.42 4.15
C PRO A 345 -1.24 18.72 5.55
N GLU A 346 -0.03 19.26 5.71
CA GLU A 346 0.57 19.56 7.01
C GLU A 346 -0.18 20.69 7.73
N MET A 347 -0.52 21.75 7.00
CA MET A 347 -1.31 22.84 7.56
C MET A 347 -2.71 22.35 7.98
N THR A 348 -3.34 21.53 7.16
CA THR A 348 -4.66 20.97 7.48
C THR A 348 -4.59 20.01 8.67
N ALA A 349 -3.57 19.16 8.76
CA ALA A 349 -3.36 18.29 9.92
C ALA A 349 -3.19 19.11 11.21
N ASN A 350 -2.43 20.20 11.18
CA ASN A 350 -2.28 21.11 12.32
C ASN A 350 -3.61 21.79 12.70
N ASN A 351 -4.41 22.22 11.71
CA ASN A 351 -5.73 22.76 11.94
C ASN A 351 -6.68 21.73 12.57
N VAL A 352 -6.69 20.50 12.07
CA VAL A 352 -7.44 19.37 12.64
C VAL A 352 -7.07 19.16 14.10
N LYS A 353 -5.78 19.13 14.44
CA LYS A 353 -5.31 19.02 15.83
C LYS A 353 -5.80 20.18 16.70
N SER A 354 -5.76 21.39 16.17
CA SER A 354 -6.22 22.59 16.89
C SER A 354 -7.72 22.52 17.17
N ILE A 355 -8.53 22.06 16.21
CA ILE A 355 -9.96 21.88 16.39
C ILE A 355 -10.24 20.78 17.42
N VAL A 356 -9.54 19.65 17.35
CA VAL A 356 -9.67 18.56 18.33
C VAL A 356 -9.37 19.05 19.74
N ARG A 357 -8.30 19.85 19.93
CA ARG A 357 -7.96 20.44 21.24
C ARG A 357 -9.04 21.39 21.74
N ALA A 358 -9.51 22.28 20.90
CA ALA A 358 -10.55 23.22 21.23
C ALA A 358 -11.87 22.54 21.65
N GLU A 359 -12.28 21.50 20.88
CA GLU A 359 -13.47 20.73 21.21
C GLU A 359 -13.30 19.92 22.50
N ALA A 360 -12.13 19.26 22.68
CA ALA A 360 -11.87 18.46 23.89
C ALA A 360 -11.81 19.34 25.15
N ALA A 361 -11.25 20.54 25.06
CA ALA A 361 -11.15 21.49 26.18
C ALA A 361 -12.54 21.89 26.74
N LYS A 362 -13.58 21.94 25.91
CA LYS A 362 -14.97 22.20 26.33
C LYS A 362 -15.51 21.12 27.30
N HIS A 363 -14.88 19.93 27.31
CA HIS A 363 -15.25 18.79 28.16
C HIS A 363 -14.31 18.58 29.36
N GLY A 364 -13.48 19.59 29.66
CA GLY A 364 -12.59 19.64 30.82
C GLY A 364 -11.17 19.13 30.57
N ALA A 365 -10.29 19.37 31.52
CA ALA A 365 -8.86 19.08 31.43
C ALA A 365 -8.54 17.59 31.13
N LYS A 366 -9.31 16.69 31.73
CA LYS A 366 -9.14 15.24 31.47
C LYS A 366 -9.41 14.88 30.02
N ALA A 367 -10.48 15.43 29.43
CA ALA A 367 -10.81 15.18 28.03
C ALA A 367 -9.72 15.75 27.10
N LEU A 368 -9.19 16.92 27.42
CA LEU A 368 -8.07 17.51 26.68
C LEU A 368 -6.83 16.64 26.76
N ASN A 369 -6.43 16.17 27.94
CA ASN A 369 -5.27 15.29 28.13
C ASN A 369 -5.43 13.94 27.38
N ASP A 370 -6.62 13.35 27.42
CA ASP A 370 -6.89 12.11 26.68
C ASP A 370 -6.84 12.32 25.16
N ALA A 371 -7.35 13.47 24.68
CA ALA A 371 -7.26 13.85 23.27
C ALA A 371 -5.80 14.04 22.83
N GLU A 372 -4.99 14.76 23.63
CA GLU A 372 -3.56 14.95 23.36
C GLU A 372 -2.81 13.63 23.30
N ALA A 373 -3.10 12.69 24.19
CA ALA A 373 -2.49 11.37 24.17
C ALA A 373 -2.79 10.62 22.87
N VAL A 374 -4.02 10.70 22.34
CA VAL A 374 -4.39 10.07 21.06
C VAL A 374 -3.74 10.81 19.88
N LEU A 375 -3.73 12.15 19.90
CA LEU A 375 -3.05 12.92 18.84
C LEU A 375 -1.57 12.59 18.77
N LYS A 376 -0.86 12.66 19.90
CA LYS A 376 0.58 12.41 19.97
C LYS A 376 0.97 10.96 19.65
N ASN A 377 0.23 9.99 20.16
CA ASN A 377 0.63 8.59 20.09
C ASN A 377 0.03 7.84 18.88
N LYS A 378 -0.95 8.43 18.18
CA LYS A 378 -1.62 7.79 17.05
C LYS A 378 -1.67 8.69 15.83
N PHE A 379 -2.34 9.85 15.91
CA PHE A 379 -2.54 10.71 14.75
C PHE A 379 -1.23 11.21 14.15
N ASP A 380 -0.36 11.82 14.95
CA ASP A 380 0.90 12.38 14.47
C ASP A 380 1.80 11.30 13.83
N PRO A 381 2.11 10.15 14.49
CA PRO A 381 2.93 9.12 13.88
C PRO A 381 2.31 8.49 12.63
N MET A 382 0.98 8.33 12.59
CA MET A 382 0.28 7.83 11.41
C MET A 382 0.36 8.83 10.26
N PHE A 383 0.15 10.13 10.55
CA PHE A 383 0.25 11.18 9.54
C PHE A 383 1.68 11.31 8.99
N GLU A 384 2.70 11.29 9.85
CA GLU A 384 4.10 11.30 9.44
C GLU A 384 4.44 10.12 8.53
N THR A 385 3.94 8.92 8.87
CA THR A 385 4.15 7.72 8.05
C THR A 385 3.48 7.85 6.69
N VAL A 386 2.24 8.34 6.64
CA VAL A 386 1.52 8.57 5.39
C VAL A 386 2.19 9.66 4.57
N ASN A 387 2.61 10.75 5.20
CA ASN A 387 3.27 11.87 4.52
C ASN A 387 4.75 11.60 4.18
N ARG A 388 5.24 10.37 4.46
CA ARG A 388 6.61 9.91 4.22
C ARG A 388 7.70 10.76 4.88
N MET A 389 7.38 11.44 6.00
CA MET A 389 8.34 12.25 6.74
C MET A 389 9.40 11.40 7.43
N ASN A 390 9.09 10.15 7.71
CA ASN A 390 9.96 9.12 8.28
C ASN A 390 10.39 8.07 7.25
N ALA A 391 10.46 8.45 5.97
CA ALA A 391 10.96 7.56 4.92
C ALA A 391 12.43 7.19 5.18
N MET A 392 12.77 5.95 4.84
CA MET A 392 14.15 5.45 4.92
C MET A 392 15.04 6.23 3.93
N ASP A 393 16.27 6.54 4.34
CA ASP A 393 17.27 7.07 3.43
C ASP A 393 17.56 6.04 2.32
N PRO A 394 17.36 6.38 1.04
CA PRO A 394 17.60 5.48 -0.07
C PRO A 394 19.05 4.99 -0.17
N HIS A 395 20.01 5.72 0.39
CA HIS A 395 21.44 5.36 0.40
C HIS A 395 21.86 4.59 1.65
N SER A 396 20.96 4.38 2.60
CA SER A 396 21.30 3.65 3.81
C SER A 396 21.63 2.18 3.51
N VAL A 397 22.90 1.82 3.67
CA VAL A 397 23.35 0.42 3.59
C VAL A 397 22.62 -0.42 4.65
N MET A 398 22.45 0.12 5.86
CA MET A 398 21.72 -0.55 6.93
C MET A 398 20.26 -0.77 6.55
N GLY A 399 19.58 0.25 6.01
CA GLY A 399 18.19 0.15 5.56
C GLY A 399 18.02 -0.90 4.45
N ALA A 400 18.90 -0.90 3.45
CA ALA A 400 18.89 -1.89 2.37
C ALA A 400 19.15 -3.31 2.92
N THR A 401 20.08 -3.47 3.86
CA THR A 401 20.39 -4.75 4.50
C THR A 401 19.20 -5.26 5.31
N VAL A 402 18.65 -4.45 6.19
CA VAL A 402 17.48 -4.82 7.03
C VAL A 402 16.28 -5.21 6.16
N THR A 403 16.01 -4.45 5.11
CA THR A 403 14.90 -4.73 4.20
C THR A 403 15.17 -5.99 3.37
N GLY A 404 16.40 -6.17 2.89
CA GLY A 404 16.82 -7.37 2.18
C GLY A 404 16.69 -8.63 3.03
N MET A 405 17.17 -8.57 4.27
CA MET A 405 17.04 -9.68 5.23
C MET A 405 15.58 -9.95 5.59
N SER A 406 14.74 -8.92 5.76
CA SER A 406 13.31 -9.08 6.00
C SER A 406 12.62 -9.82 4.85
N ASN A 407 12.99 -9.54 3.60
CA ASN A 407 12.46 -10.24 2.43
C ASN A 407 12.90 -11.71 2.40
N VAL A 408 14.16 -12.02 2.75
CA VAL A 408 14.67 -13.39 2.86
C VAL A 408 13.91 -14.14 3.97
N LEU A 409 13.77 -13.54 5.14
CA LEU A 409 13.03 -14.12 6.26
C LEU A 409 11.55 -14.35 5.90
N THR A 410 10.93 -13.42 5.19
CA THR A 410 9.56 -13.57 4.66
C THR A 410 9.47 -14.79 3.76
N SER A 411 10.41 -14.96 2.83
CA SER A 411 10.44 -16.10 1.91
C SER A 411 10.73 -17.43 2.61
N ALA A 412 11.50 -17.42 3.69
CA ALA A 412 11.81 -18.62 4.46
C ALA A 412 10.67 -19.04 5.39
N MET A 413 9.92 -18.09 5.95
CA MET A 413 8.99 -18.35 7.07
C MET A 413 7.51 -18.36 6.68
N LEU A 414 7.07 -17.53 5.71
CA LEU A 414 5.65 -17.37 5.39
C LEU A 414 5.05 -18.42 4.44
N GLY A 415 5.80 -19.38 3.95
CA GLY A 415 5.29 -20.40 3.03
C GLY A 415 4.14 -21.27 3.59
N SER A 416 3.97 -21.32 4.91
CA SER A 416 2.88 -22.03 5.58
C SER A 416 1.80 -21.12 6.17
N ALA A 417 1.86 -19.81 5.96
CA ALA A 417 0.88 -18.88 6.48
C ALA A 417 -0.54 -19.09 5.89
N SER A 418 -0.64 -19.70 4.70
CA SER A 418 -1.90 -20.06 4.05
C SER A 418 -2.81 -20.96 4.89
N PHE A 419 -2.26 -21.77 5.78
CA PHE A 419 -3.04 -22.63 6.69
C PHE A 419 -3.95 -21.87 7.67
N LEU A 420 -3.52 -20.68 8.06
CA LEU A 420 -4.31 -19.81 8.92
C LEU A 420 -5.09 -18.77 8.11
N ALA A 421 -4.53 -18.32 6.99
CA ALA A 421 -5.14 -17.30 6.17
C ALA A 421 -6.43 -17.79 5.52
N ILE A 422 -6.42 -18.98 4.91
CA ILE A 422 -7.59 -19.50 4.20
C ILE A 422 -8.81 -19.66 5.12
N PRO A 423 -8.78 -20.45 6.19
CA PRO A 423 -9.93 -20.55 7.09
C PRO A 423 -10.19 -19.26 7.86
N GLY A 424 -9.16 -18.47 8.16
CA GLY A 424 -9.27 -17.17 8.83
C GLY A 424 -10.08 -16.18 8.03
N ASP A 425 -9.79 -16.03 6.75
CA ASP A 425 -10.49 -15.09 5.87
C ASP A 425 -11.97 -15.47 5.67
N PHE A 426 -12.31 -16.76 5.67
CA PHE A 426 -13.70 -17.19 5.69
C PHE A 426 -14.44 -16.73 6.95
N MET A 427 -13.82 -16.90 8.11
CA MET A 427 -14.39 -16.46 9.38
C MET A 427 -14.52 -14.94 9.45
N GLN A 428 -13.53 -14.23 8.96
CA GLN A 428 -13.53 -12.77 8.94
C GLN A 428 -14.59 -12.23 7.96
N THR A 429 -14.72 -12.84 6.80
CA THR A 429 -15.79 -12.51 5.84
C THR A 429 -17.18 -12.77 6.45
N ALA A 430 -17.38 -13.90 7.12
CA ALA A 430 -18.63 -14.19 7.82
C ALA A 430 -18.92 -13.16 8.94
N ALA A 431 -17.90 -12.72 9.68
CA ALA A 431 -18.02 -11.67 10.69
C ALA A 431 -18.44 -10.32 10.08
N VAL A 432 -17.82 -9.90 8.97
CA VAL A 432 -18.21 -8.66 8.27
C VAL A 432 -19.65 -8.75 7.75
N ARG A 433 -20.04 -9.88 7.19
CA ARG A 433 -21.42 -10.10 6.73
C ARG A 433 -22.43 -10.00 7.89
N ALA A 434 -22.10 -10.60 9.05
CA ALA A 434 -22.92 -10.51 10.25
C ALA A 434 -23.03 -9.07 10.80
N LEU A 435 -21.96 -8.26 10.67
CA LEU A 435 -22.00 -6.85 11.02
C LEU A 435 -22.94 -6.04 10.12
N ASN A 436 -23.02 -6.41 8.87
CA ASN A 436 -23.77 -5.72 7.83
C ASN A 436 -25.15 -6.35 7.55
N ASN A 437 -25.66 -7.19 8.46
CA ASN A 437 -26.94 -7.87 8.36
C ASN A 437 -27.11 -8.70 7.08
N GLN A 438 -26.03 -9.35 6.65
CA GLN A 438 -25.99 -10.22 5.47
C GLN A 438 -25.93 -11.69 5.88
N GLY A 439 -26.38 -12.61 5.03
CA GLY A 439 -26.29 -14.06 5.29
C GLY A 439 -24.83 -14.53 5.43
N LEU A 440 -24.54 -15.34 6.44
CA LEU A 440 -23.16 -15.71 6.85
C LEU A 440 -22.33 -16.40 5.76
N PHE A 441 -22.93 -17.27 4.94
CA PHE A 441 -22.21 -18.16 4.03
C PHE A 441 -22.40 -17.84 2.53
N GLY A 442 -22.97 -16.69 2.18
CA GLY A 442 -23.30 -16.36 0.80
C GLY A 442 -22.13 -16.37 -0.19
N GLY A 443 -20.91 -16.07 0.29
CA GLY A 443 -19.70 -15.92 -0.55
C GLY A 443 -18.93 -17.21 -0.86
N VAL A 444 -19.25 -18.34 -0.21
CA VAL A 444 -18.44 -19.56 -0.35
C VAL A 444 -18.42 -20.09 -1.78
N GLY A 445 -19.59 -20.11 -2.43
CA GLY A 445 -19.68 -20.55 -3.82
C GLY A 445 -18.91 -19.66 -4.80
N THR A 446 -18.96 -18.35 -4.59
CA THR A 446 -18.21 -17.37 -5.39
C THR A 446 -16.71 -17.52 -5.19
N TYR A 447 -16.27 -17.77 -3.95
CA TYR A 447 -14.86 -17.99 -3.63
C TYR A 447 -14.32 -19.27 -4.31
N VAL A 448 -15.05 -20.40 -4.21
CA VAL A 448 -14.65 -21.65 -4.87
C VAL A 448 -14.59 -21.47 -6.39
N LYS A 449 -15.57 -20.78 -6.98
CA LYS A 449 -15.54 -20.42 -8.41
C LYS A 449 -14.36 -19.51 -8.72
N ALA A 450 -14.03 -18.54 -7.87
CA ALA A 450 -12.89 -17.63 -8.07
C ALA A 450 -11.54 -18.35 -8.02
N LEU A 451 -11.41 -19.44 -7.28
CA LEU A 451 -10.21 -20.29 -7.31
C LEU A 451 -10.15 -21.20 -8.53
N ALA A 452 -11.30 -21.69 -9.00
CA ALA A 452 -11.39 -22.74 -10.01
C ALA A 452 -11.53 -22.23 -11.47
N THR A 453 -11.88 -20.95 -11.67
CA THR A 453 -12.16 -20.41 -13.00
C THR A 453 -10.93 -19.73 -13.61
N ASP A 454 -10.94 -19.57 -14.93
CA ASP A 454 -9.89 -18.87 -15.68
C ASP A 454 -9.49 -17.53 -15.02
N MET A 455 -8.29 -17.53 -14.48
CA MET A 455 -7.71 -16.42 -13.76
C MET A 455 -7.58 -15.14 -14.60
N GLN A 456 -7.42 -15.25 -15.90
CA GLN A 456 -7.25 -14.11 -16.80
C GLN A 456 -8.55 -13.33 -16.98
N ALA A 457 -9.66 -14.04 -17.22
CA ALA A 457 -10.97 -13.41 -17.37
C ALA A 457 -11.43 -12.71 -16.09
N GLN A 458 -11.24 -13.34 -14.92
CA GLN A 458 -11.58 -12.71 -13.64
C GLN A 458 -10.73 -11.48 -13.33
N LYS A 459 -9.45 -11.55 -13.64
CA LYS A 459 -8.52 -10.43 -13.48
C LYS A 459 -8.97 -9.21 -14.30
N GLN A 460 -9.38 -9.43 -15.54
CA GLN A 460 -9.88 -8.39 -16.41
C GLN A 460 -11.19 -7.79 -15.89
N ILE A 461 -12.15 -8.63 -15.51
CA ILE A 461 -13.44 -8.21 -14.92
C ILE A 461 -13.21 -7.35 -13.67
N ALA A 462 -12.31 -7.78 -12.78
CA ALA A 462 -11.99 -7.03 -11.57
C ALA A 462 -11.34 -5.68 -11.89
N THR A 463 -10.33 -5.66 -12.77
CA THR A 463 -9.64 -4.43 -13.17
C THR A 463 -10.60 -3.44 -13.82
N GLN A 464 -11.45 -3.90 -14.73
CA GLN A 464 -12.49 -3.08 -15.36
C GLN A 464 -13.56 -2.58 -14.38
N SER A 465 -13.68 -3.20 -13.22
CA SER A 465 -14.55 -2.76 -12.12
C SER A 465 -13.84 -1.85 -11.11
N GLY A 466 -12.60 -1.42 -11.39
CA GLY A 466 -11.81 -0.58 -10.51
C GLY A 466 -11.13 -1.31 -9.35
N PHE A 467 -10.97 -2.65 -9.45
CA PHE A 467 -10.27 -3.45 -8.45
C PHE A 467 -8.96 -3.98 -9.00
N ILE A 468 -7.91 -3.93 -8.19
CA ILE A 468 -6.58 -4.34 -8.62
C ILE A 468 -6.39 -5.82 -8.31
N MET A 469 -6.13 -6.58 -9.37
CA MET A 469 -5.89 -8.02 -9.31
C MET A 469 -4.52 -8.40 -9.91
N ASP A 470 -3.61 -7.43 -10.07
CA ASP A 470 -2.25 -7.70 -10.57
C ASP A 470 -1.51 -8.63 -9.62
N GLU A 471 -0.86 -9.64 -10.17
CA GLU A 471 -0.22 -10.69 -9.37
C GLU A 471 0.96 -10.18 -8.56
N VAL A 472 1.66 -9.13 -9.05
CA VAL A 472 2.76 -8.51 -8.33
C VAL A 472 2.24 -7.69 -7.17
N VAL A 473 1.21 -6.89 -7.41
CA VAL A 473 0.55 -6.12 -6.37
C VAL A 473 -0.01 -7.05 -5.31
N MET A 474 -0.65 -8.16 -5.72
CA MET A 474 -1.23 -9.14 -4.79
C MET A 474 -0.16 -9.93 -4.02
N SER A 475 0.99 -10.25 -4.62
CA SER A 475 2.09 -10.89 -3.88
C SER A 475 2.72 -9.96 -2.86
N THR A 476 2.81 -8.68 -3.19
CA THR A 476 3.25 -7.63 -2.26
C THR A 476 2.25 -7.46 -1.11
N TYR A 477 0.95 -7.43 -1.39
CA TYR A 477 -0.09 -7.41 -0.36
C TYR A 477 -0.06 -8.65 0.53
N ALA A 478 0.07 -9.84 -0.05
CA ALA A 478 0.13 -11.07 0.72
C ALA A 478 1.32 -11.10 1.69
N ALA A 479 2.48 -10.57 1.28
CA ALA A 479 3.64 -10.43 2.15
C ALA A 479 3.44 -9.34 3.21
N SER A 480 3.00 -8.14 2.81
CA SER A 480 2.83 -7.00 3.71
C SER A 480 1.72 -7.21 4.74
N ARG A 481 0.71 -8.00 4.41
CA ARG A 481 -0.37 -8.39 5.33
C ARG A 481 0.17 -8.96 6.65
N TRP A 482 1.22 -9.78 6.57
CA TRP A 482 1.82 -10.46 7.71
C TRP A 482 2.98 -9.70 8.33
N THR A 483 3.81 -9.10 7.51
CA THR A 483 5.00 -8.40 7.97
C THR A 483 4.71 -6.98 8.43
N GLY A 484 3.64 -6.37 7.92
CA GLY A 484 3.36 -4.95 8.11
C GLY A 484 4.38 -4.03 7.43
N LEU A 485 5.23 -4.57 6.57
CA LEU A 485 6.24 -3.86 5.82
C LEU A 485 5.94 -4.00 4.33
N ALA A 486 6.07 -2.90 3.59
CA ALA A 486 6.10 -2.98 2.14
C ALA A 486 7.32 -3.81 1.71
N THR A 487 7.14 -4.66 0.69
CA THR A 487 8.25 -5.41 0.08
C THR A 487 9.11 -4.47 -0.77
N VAL A 488 9.86 -3.61 -0.10
CA VAL A 488 10.89 -2.75 -0.69
C VAL A 488 12.27 -3.35 -0.45
N GLY A 489 13.29 -2.83 -1.09
CA GLY A 489 14.67 -3.29 -0.91
C GLY A 489 15.24 -3.96 -2.16
N PRO A 490 16.40 -4.62 -2.05
CA PRO A 490 17.11 -5.19 -3.19
C PRO A 490 16.23 -6.09 -4.05
N GLN A 491 16.30 -5.94 -5.36
CA GLN A 491 15.41 -6.62 -6.32
C GLN A 491 15.41 -8.15 -6.18
N LEU A 492 16.56 -8.74 -5.90
CA LEU A 492 16.69 -10.20 -5.77
C LEU A 492 15.87 -10.73 -4.59
N THR A 493 16.05 -10.14 -3.41
CA THR A 493 15.35 -10.58 -2.18
C THR A 493 13.85 -10.33 -2.26
N ARG A 494 13.43 -9.23 -2.90
CA ARG A 494 12.03 -8.96 -3.20
C ARG A 494 11.42 -10.03 -4.09
N ARG A 495 12.10 -10.41 -5.19
CA ARG A 495 11.65 -11.48 -6.10
C ARG A 495 11.53 -12.82 -5.39
N LEU A 496 12.43 -13.14 -4.46
CA LEU A 496 12.34 -14.36 -3.65
C LEU A 496 11.10 -14.38 -2.77
N SER A 497 10.81 -13.28 -2.09
CA SER A 497 9.59 -13.14 -1.28
C SER A 497 8.32 -13.27 -2.14
N GLU A 498 8.26 -12.57 -3.28
CA GLU A 498 7.14 -12.66 -4.22
C GLU A 498 6.94 -14.08 -4.76
N ALA A 499 8.02 -14.77 -5.13
CA ALA A 499 7.96 -16.16 -5.60
C ALA A 499 7.40 -17.10 -4.51
N THR A 500 7.84 -16.94 -3.26
CA THR A 500 7.32 -17.74 -2.14
C THR A 500 5.82 -17.50 -1.92
N MET A 501 5.36 -16.23 -1.98
CA MET A 501 3.93 -15.91 -1.83
C MET A 501 3.08 -16.52 -2.93
N ARG A 502 3.61 -16.65 -4.16
CA ARG A 502 2.93 -17.32 -5.27
C ARG A 502 2.91 -18.82 -5.09
N LEU A 503 4.08 -19.43 -4.82
CA LEU A 503 4.22 -20.87 -4.68
C LEU A 503 3.46 -21.44 -3.45
N SER A 504 3.34 -20.67 -2.38
CA SER A 504 2.50 -21.02 -1.22
C SER A 504 1.00 -20.86 -1.45
N LEU A 505 0.57 -20.38 -2.63
CA LEU A 505 -0.80 -20.03 -3.02
C LEU A 505 -1.39 -18.83 -2.24
N MET A 506 -0.59 -18.15 -1.42
CA MET A 506 -1.07 -17.04 -0.60
C MET A 506 -1.56 -15.86 -1.44
N SER A 507 -0.82 -15.48 -2.50
CA SER A 507 -1.25 -14.40 -3.39
C SER A 507 -2.52 -14.75 -4.16
N GLY A 508 -2.65 -15.99 -4.62
CA GLY A 508 -3.85 -16.49 -5.27
C GLY A 508 -5.08 -16.49 -4.36
N HIS A 509 -4.88 -16.96 -3.11
CA HIS A 509 -5.92 -16.94 -2.09
C HIS A 509 -6.38 -15.53 -1.74
N THR A 510 -5.44 -14.62 -1.41
CA THR A 510 -5.77 -13.23 -1.05
C THR A 510 -6.54 -12.53 -2.15
N ARG A 511 -6.15 -12.76 -3.41
CA ARG A 511 -6.86 -12.26 -4.59
C ARG A 511 -8.29 -12.80 -4.67
N ALA A 512 -8.46 -14.14 -4.59
CA ALA A 512 -9.77 -14.77 -4.67
C ALA A 512 -10.69 -14.32 -3.53
N ALA A 513 -10.18 -14.22 -2.32
CA ALA A 513 -10.94 -13.76 -1.16
C ALA A 513 -11.42 -12.31 -1.32
N ARG A 514 -10.56 -11.40 -1.74
CA ARG A 514 -10.93 -10.00 -2.00
C ARG A 514 -11.94 -9.88 -3.14
N TRP A 515 -11.68 -10.55 -4.25
CA TRP A 515 -12.60 -10.55 -5.39
C TRP A 515 -13.99 -11.08 -5.02
N THR A 516 -14.04 -12.11 -4.19
CA THR A 516 -15.31 -12.65 -3.70
C THR A 516 -16.13 -11.57 -3.00
N VAL A 517 -15.55 -10.87 -2.05
CA VAL A 517 -16.23 -9.80 -1.30
C VAL A 517 -16.66 -8.66 -2.25
N GLN A 518 -15.77 -8.22 -3.13
CA GLN A 518 -16.01 -7.11 -4.05
C GLN A 518 -17.11 -7.43 -5.06
N SER A 519 -17.06 -8.61 -5.68
CA SER A 519 -18.08 -9.07 -6.63
C SER A 519 -19.44 -9.31 -5.97
N GLU A 520 -19.44 -9.80 -4.72
CA GLU A 520 -20.67 -9.96 -3.96
C GLU A 520 -21.38 -8.63 -3.69
N PHE A 521 -20.64 -7.58 -3.31
CA PHE A 521 -21.24 -6.26 -3.13
C PHE A 521 -21.88 -5.74 -4.42
N MET A 522 -21.19 -5.84 -5.55
CA MET A 522 -21.73 -5.42 -6.86
C MET A 522 -22.96 -6.25 -7.27
N GLY A 523 -22.92 -7.56 -7.05
CA GLY A 523 -24.03 -8.46 -7.32
C GLY A 523 -25.21 -8.27 -6.37
N MET A 524 -24.95 -7.97 -5.11
CA MET A 524 -25.96 -7.67 -4.11
C MET A 524 -26.71 -6.37 -4.45
N MET A 525 -25.98 -5.31 -4.75
CA MET A 525 -26.56 -4.04 -5.20
C MET A 525 -27.40 -4.23 -6.46
N PHE A 526 -26.97 -5.09 -7.40
CA PHE A 526 -27.76 -5.43 -8.57
C PHE A 526 -29.07 -6.17 -8.21
N ARG A 527 -29.02 -7.19 -7.36
CA ARG A 527 -30.22 -7.95 -6.93
C ARG A 527 -31.23 -7.06 -6.21
N ASP A 528 -30.77 -6.15 -5.39
CA ASP A 528 -31.60 -5.29 -4.56
C ASP A 528 -31.96 -3.95 -5.22
N ARG A 529 -31.62 -3.74 -6.50
CA ARG A 529 -31.87 -2.47 -7.22
C ARG A 529 -33.34 -2.06 -7.28
N GLY A 530 -34.28 -3.01 -7.12
CA GLY A 530 -35.70 -2.74 -7.04
C GLY A 530 -36.19 -2.25 -5.68
N ARG A 531 -35.34 -2.26 -4.64
CA ARG A 531 -35.69 -1.85 -3.29
C ARG A 531 -35.39 -0.37 -3.04
N GLU A 532 -36.19 0.24 -2.19
CA GLU A 532 -35.89 1.56 -1.67
C GLU A 532 -34.71 1.50 -0.66
N PHE A 533 -34.02 2.63 -0.49
CA PHE A 533 -32.84 2.69 0.39
C PHE A 533 -33.14 2.23 1.83
N GLY A 534 -34.30 2.61 2.37
CA GLY A 534 -34.73 2.24 3.73
C GLY A 534 -35.00 0.75 3.93
N ASP A 535 -35.34 0.03 2.84
CA ASP A 535 -35.64 -1.41 2.86
C ASP A 535 -34.41 -2.29 2.68
N LEU A 536 -33.24 -1.68 2.45
CA LEU A 536 -31.99 -2.41 2.30
C LEU A 536 -31.47 -2.90 3.67
N PRO A 537 -31.23 -4.20 3.87
CA PRO A 537 -30.68 -4.70 5.14
C PRO A 537 -29.35 -4.07 5.54
N TYR A 538 -28.59 -3.60 4.54
CA TYR A 538 -27.28 -3.00 4.66
C TYR A 538 -27.28 -1.47 4.51
N ALA A 539 -28.46 -0.82 4.51
CA ALA A 539 -28.53 0.64 4.49
C ALA A 539 -27.70 1.30 5.61
N PRO A 540 -27.70 0.77 6.88
CA PRO A 540 -26.84 1.34 7.93
C PRO A 540 -25.35 1.27 7.61
N MET A 541 -24.88 0.27 6.87
CA MET A 541 -23.52 0.20 6.37
C MET A 541 -23.28 1.31 5.34
N MET A 542 -24.16 1.46 4.35
CA MET A 542 -24.04 2.50 3.32
C MET A 542 -23.98 3.90 3.93
N GLN A 543 -24.82 4.18 4.94
CA GLN A 543 -24.82 5.45 5.66
C GLN A 543 -23.49 5.78 6.34
N ARG A 544 -22.73 4.77 6.81
CA ARG A 544 -21.37 4.99 7.37
C ARG A 544 -20.41 5.59 6.34
N TYR A 545 -20.62 5.33 5.06
CA TYR A 545 -19.81 5.88 3.96
C TYR A 545 -20.41 7.16 3.36
N GLY A 546 -21.43 7.72 4.00
CA GLY A 546 -22.10 8.93 3.53
C GLY A 546 -22.96 8.72 2.28
N ILE A 547 -23.39 7.49 2.04
CA ILE A 547 -24.30 7.14 0.95
C ILE A 547 -25.73 7.47 1.41
N THR A 548 -26.44 8.24 0.62
CA THR A 548 -27.83 8.67 0.87
C THR A 548 -28.81 7.89 0.01
N ALA A 549 -30.11 8.10 0.25
CA ALA A 549 -31.16 7.55 -0.61
C ALA A 549 -31.05 8.06 -2.06
N ASP A 550 -30.68 9.33 -2.25
CA ASP A 550 -30.48 9.91 -3.58
C ASP A 550 -29.30 9.28 -4.29
N ASP A 551 -28.18 9.03 -3.58
CA ASP A 551 -27.02 8.33 -4.13
C ASP A 551 -27.40 6.92 -4.56
N TRP A 552 -28.20 6.20 -3.75
CA TRP A 552 -28.68 4.86 -4.08
C TRP A 552 -29.59 4.88 -5.32
N ASN A 553 -30.54 5.83 -5.37
CA ASN A 553 -31.43 6.00 -6.51
C ASN A 553 -30.64 6.30 -7.80
N ALA A 554 -29.61 7.12 -7.72
CA ALA A 554 -28.73 7.39 -8.85
C ALA A 554 -27.94 6.16 -9.30
N LEU A 555 -27.40 5.36 -8.34
CA LEU A 555 -26.65 4.16 -8.67
C LEU A 555 -27.55 3.06 -9.26
N ARG A 556 -28.72 2.80 -8.64
CA ARG A 556 -29.62 1.72 -9.10
C ARG A 556 -30.26 1.99 -10.46
N ALA A 557 -30.26 3.23 -10.91
CA ALA A 557 -30.76 3.65 -12.23
C ALA A 557 -29.74 3.37 -13.34
N LEU A 558 -28.48 3.09 -13.02
CA LEU A 558 -27.44 2.78 -14.01
C LEU A 558 -27.78 1.50 -14.78
N GLN A 559 -27.35 1.45 -16.04
CA GLN A 559 -27.37 0.22 -16.83
C GLN A 559 -26.43 -0.81 -16.22
N PRO A 560 -26.89 -2.00 -15.86
CA PRO A 560 -26.04 -3.05 -15.31
C PRO A 560 -24.99 -3.49 -16.32
N TRP A 561 -23.81 -3.77 -15.83
CA TRP A 561 -22.73 -4.32 -16.63
C TRP A 561 -22.82 -5.85 -16.67
N GLU A 562 -22.74 -6.42 -17.87
CA GLU A 562 -22.80 -7.85 -18.10
C GLU A 562 -21.51 -8.36 -18.75
N PRO A 563 -20.52 -8.81 -17.95
CA PRO A 563 -19.26 -9.33 -18.49
C PRO A 563 -19.39 -10.67 -19.19
N LYS A 564 -20.44 -11.44 -18.88
CA LYS A 564 -20.77 -12.73 -19.45
C LYS A 564 -22.28 -12.94 -19.35
N ALA A 565 -22.86 -13.59 -20.35
CA ALA A 565 -24.28 -13.85 -20.40
C ALA A 565 -24.84 -14.40 -19.07
N GLY A 566 -25.85 -13.73 -18.54
CA GLY A 566 -26.52 -14.09 -17.28
C GLY A 566 -25.81 -13.66 -16.00
N VAL A 567 -24.67 -12.94 -16.07
CA VAL A 567 -23.96 -12.39 -14.90
C VAL A 567 -23.99 -10.88 -14.95
N GLN A 568 -24.77 -10.25 -14.08
CA GLN A 568 -24.95 -8.79 -14.06
C GLN A 568 -24.50 -8.17 -12.75
N PHE A 569 -23.86 -7.02 -12.85
CA PHE A 569 -23.35 -6.23 -11.72
C PHE A 569 -23.76 -4.76 -11.82
N LEU A 570 -23.97 -4.14 -10.67
CA LEU A 570 -23.95 -2.69 -10.55
C LEU A 570 -22.53 -2.26 -10.14
N ARG A 571 -21.75 -1.76 -11.11
CA ARG A 571 -20.39 -1.28 -10.84
C ARG A 571 -20.40 0.21 -10.52
N PRO A 572 -19.82 0.65 -9.41
CA PRO A 572 -19.75 2.08 -9.11
C PRO A 572 -19.06 2.91 -10.20
N ILE A 573 -18.08 2.33 -10.91
CA ILE A 573 -17.34 3.01 -11.99
C ILE A 573 -18.23 3.38 -13.17
N ASP A 574 -19.35 2.67 -13.35
CA ASP A 574 -20.31 2.95 -14.43
C ASP A 574 -21.02 4.30 -14.24
N ALA A 575 -21.04 4.84 -13.03
CA ALA A 575 -21.52 6.20 -12.81
C ALA A 575 -20.67 7.27 -13.55
N ILE A 576 -19.38 7.00 -13.72
CA ILE A 576 -18.47 7.84 -14.53
C ILE A 576 -18.67 7.52 -16.02
N HIS A 577 -18.70 6.26 -16.40
CA HIS A 577 -18.80 5.82 -17.80
C HIS A 577 -20.12 6.22 -18.46
N GLN A 578 -21.21 6.26 -17.70
CA GLN A 578 -22.54 6.65 -18.17
C GLN A 578 -22.82 8.15 -17.98
N ASN A 579 -21.78 8.94 -17.65
CA ASN A 579 -21.83 10.41 -17.53
C ASN A 579 -22.92 10.94 -16.59
N VAL A 580 -23.14 10.30 -15.46
CA VAL A 580 -24.05 10.79 -14.44
C VAL A 580 -23.49 12.09 -13.85
N GLY A 581 -24.32 13.13 -13.67
CA GLY A 581 -23.88 14.47 -13.29
C GLY A 581 -23.02 14.55 -12.02
N ASN A 582 -23.23 13.62 -11.05
CA ASN A 582 -22.44 13.45 -9.83
C ASN A 582 -21.63 12.13 -9.84
N GLY A 583 -21.41 11.53 -11.01
CA GLY A 583 -20.84 10.18 -11.19
C GLY A 583 -19.51 9.96 -10.45
N ALA A 584 -18.62 10.94 -10.45
CA ALA A 584 -17.37 10.87 -9.70
C ALA A 584 -17.59 10.80 -8.18
N ALA A 585 -18.59 11.48 -7.64
CA ALA A 585 -18.93 11.42 -6.22
C ALA A 585 -19.57 10.06 -5.86
N LEU A 586 -20.49 9.57 -6.70
CA LEU A 586 -21.09 8.23 -6.55
C LEU A 586 -20.01 7.15 -6.58
N TYR A 587 -19.13 7.17 -7.58
CA TYR A 587 -17.99 6.26 -7.65
C TYR A 587 -17.19 6.27 -6.35
N ARG A 588 -16.75 7.44 -5.87
CA ARG A 588 -15.94 7.53 -4.65
C ARG A 588 -16.64 6.92 -3.44
N LYS A 589 -17.93 7.17 -3.23
CA LYS A 589 -18.67 6.66 -2.08
C LYS A 589 -18.85 5.14 -2.15
N PHE A 590 -19.42 4.63 -3.23
CA PHE A 590 -19.73 3.20 -3.36
C PHE A 590 -18.49 2.33 -3.54
N GLN A 591 -17.54 2.76 -4.36
CA GLN A 591 -16.28 2.03 -4.54
C GLN A 591 -15.47 2.05 -3.24
N GLY A 592 -15.45 3.18 -2.54
CA GLY A 592 -14.79 3.31 -1.25
C GLY A 592 -15.41 2.41 -0.18
N MET A 593 -16.73 2.29 -0.15
CA MET A 593 -17.42 1.33 0.71
C MET A 593 -16.94 -0.11 0.42
N ILE A 594 -16.94 -0.51 -0.85
CA ILE A 594 -16.52 -1.87 -1.24
C ILE A 594 -15.06 -2.12 -0.87
N HIS A 595 -14.16 -1.16 -1.08
CA HIS A 595 -12.76 -1.28 -0.69
C HIS A 595 -12.59 -1.40 0.83
N ALA A 596 -13.24 -0.55 1.62
CA ALA A 596 -13.13 -0.57 3.08
C ALA A 596 -13.69 -1.87 3.68
N GLU A 597 -14.87 -2.31 3.23
CA GLU A 597 -15.47 -3.57 3.69
C GLU A 597 -14.65 -4.78 3.24
N SER A 598 -14.08 -4.75 2.03
CA SER A 598 -13.17 -5.80 1.54
C SER A 598 -11.89 -5.89 2.37
N ARG A 599 -11.30 -4.75 2.81
CA ARG A 599 -10.15 -4.74 3.72
C ARG A 599 -10.50 -5.23 5.11
N THR A 600 -11.72 -4.99 5.56
CA THR A 600 -12.18 -5.51 6.84
C THR A 600 -12.43 -7.03 6.77
N ALA A 601 -12.94 -7.54 5.66
CA ALA A 601 -13.20 -8.96 5.44
C ALA A 601 -11.91 -9.77 5.17
N VAL A 602 -10.95 -9.18 4.48
CA VAL A 602 -9.63 -9.75 4.19
C VAL A 602 -8.58 -8.77 4.72
N PRO A 603 -8.36 -8.75 6.05
CA PRO A 603 -7.59 -7.69 6.69
C PRO A 603 -6.13 -7.71 6.30
N GLU A 604 -5.58 -6.51 6.25
CA GLU A 604 -4.16 -6.24 6.11
C GLU A 604 -3.56 -5.78 7.45
N ALA A 605 -2.24 -5.71 7.49
CA ALA A 605 -1.56 -4.99 8.55
C ALA A 605 -1.96 -3.51 8.51
N THR A 606 -2.64 -3.04 9.55
CA THR A 606 -3.13 -1.67 9.64
C THR A 606 -2.01 -0.68 9.92
N LEU A 607 -2.19 0.55 9.46
CA LEU A 607 -1.27 1.65 9.74
C LEU A 607 -1.17 1.91 11.25
N GLU A 608 -2.31 1.92 11.95
CA GLU A 608 -2.35 2.14 13.39
C GLU A 608 -1.63 1.05 14.17
N ALA A 609 -1.79 -0.23 13.80
CA ALA A 609 -1.05 -1.31 14.43
C ALA A 609 0.45 -1.22 14.16
N GLY A 610 0.82 -0.85 12.93
CA GLY A 610 2.20 -0.59 12.57
C GLY A 610 2.84 0.51 13.43
N VAL A 611 2.15 1.63 13.58
CA VAL A 611 2.59 2.73 14.43
C VAL A 611 2.62 2.36 15.91
N ALA A 612 1.63 1.59 16.40
CA ALA A 612 1.63 1.11 17.79
C ALA A 612 2.84 0.23 18.12
N LEU A 613 3.34 -0.54 17.15
CA LEU A 613 4.49 -1.42 17.32
C LEU A 613 5.85 -0.75 17.08
N ARG A 614 5.93 0.20 16.15
CA ARG A 614 7.19 0.77 15.66
C ARG A 614 7.34 2.26 15.93
N GLY A 615 6.25 2.96 16.25
CA GLY A 615 6.25 4.42 16.25
C GLY A 615 6.61 4.97 14.86
N THR A 616 7.45 6.01 14.85
CA THR A 616 8.03 6.63 13.65
C THR A 616 9.48 6.20 13.40
N MET A 617 9.94 5.10 14.03
CA MET A 617 11.32 4.66 13.93
C MET A 617 11.64 4.14 12.53
N ARG A 618 12.71 4.65 11.96
CA ARG A 618 13.19 4.31 10.63
C ARG A 618 14.03 3.03 10.66
N PRO A 619 13.87 2.11 9.69
CA PRO A 619 14.64 0.85 9.66
C PRO A 619 16.13 1.04 9.37
N ASP A 620 16.56 2.21 8.93
CA ASP A 620 17.94 2.57 8.62
C ASP A 620 18.75 3.06 9.84
N THR A 621 18.15 3.01 11.02
CA THR A 621 18.84 3.23 12.30
C THR A 621 18.97 1.91 13.07
N LEU A 622 19.99 1.77 13.93
CA LEU A 622 20.20 0.54 14.71
C LEU A 622 18.98 0.21 15.58
N ILE A 623 18.47 1.18 16.32
CA ILE A 623 17.28 0.99 17.17
C ILE A 623 16.06 0.71 16.30
N GLY A 624 15.88 1.42 15.19
CA GLY A 624 14.80 1.18 14.24
C GLY A 624 14.85 -0.23 13.65
N ALA A 625 16.03 -0.73 13.26
CA ALA A 625 16.22 -2.09 12.77
C ALA A 625 15.78 -3.15 13.80
N LEU A 626 16.14 -2.97 15.06
CA LEU A 626 15.71 -3.85 16.17
C LEU A 626 14.20 -3.80 16.37
N VAL A 627 13.60 -2.61 16.38
CA VAL A 627 12.15 -2.44 16.53
C VAL A 627 11.38 -3.01 15.34
N HIS A 628 11.88 -2.85 14.13
CA HIS A 628 11.30 -3.47 12.94
C HIS A 628 11.38 -5.00 12.99
N SER A 629 12.51 -5.55 13.46
CA SER A 629 12.64 -6.99 13.72
C SER A 629 11.63 -7.48 14.74
N PHE A 630 11.52 -6.80 15.88
CA PHE A 630 10.56 -7.11 16.94
C PHE A 630 9.11 -7.07 16.44
N SER A 631 8.74 -6.10 15.61
CA SER A 631 7.38 -5.90 15.11
C SER A 631 7.00 -6.86 13.97
N MET A 632 7.99 -7.51 13.34
CA MET A 632 7.77 -8.41 12.22
C MET A 632 6.82 -9.56 12.61
N TYR A 633 5.79 -9.79 11.82
CA TYR A 633 4.70 -10.76 12.06
C TYR A 633 3.74 -10.43 13.23
N LYS A 634 4.01 -9.41 14.05
CA LYS A 634 3.12 -8.99 15.16
C LYS A 634 2.06 -7.99 14.71
N ASN A 635 2.26 -7.35 13.56
CA ASN A 635 1.35 -6.33 13.04
C ASN A 635 -0.02 -6.91 12.68
N PHE A 636 -0.07 -8.07 12.02
CA PHE A 636 -1.34 -8.70 11.64
C PHE A 636 -2.25 -9.03 12.84
N PRO A 637 -1.79 -9.76 13.89
CA PRO A 637 -2.59 -10.00 15.09
C PRO A 637 -3.04 -8.73 15.80
N MET A 638 -2.18 -7.71 15.87
CA MET A 638 -2.55 -6.41 16.43
C MET A 638 -3.66 -5.75 15.61
N SER A 639 -3.54 -5.76 14.30
CA SER A 639 -4.56 -5.24 13.38
C SER A 639 -5.88 -5.99 13.52
N PHE A 640 -5.83 -7.30 13.63
CA PHE A 640 -7.01 -8.14 13.87
C PHE A 640 -7.76 -7.72 15.14
N VAL A 641 -7.06 -7.58 16.26
CA VAL A 641 -7.66 -7.12 17.53
C VAL A 641 -8.27 -5.73 17.38
N MET A 642 -7.58 -4.81 16.71
CA MET A 642 -8.06 -3.45 16.50
C MET A 642 -9.31 -3.42 15.61
N ILE A 643 -9.35 -4.16 14.51
CA ILE A 643 -10.48 -4.20 13.59
C ILE A 643 -11.70 -4.84 14.26
N TYR A 644 -11.58 -6.09 14.67
CA TYR A 644 -12.73 -6.86 15.16
C TYR A 644 -13.13 -6.52 16.60
N GLY A 645 -12.17 -6.09 17.41
CA GLY A 645 -12.46 -5.55 18.72
C GLY A 645 -13.33 -4.28 18.65
N ARG A 646 -12.98 -3.34 17.76
CA ARG A 646 -13.80 -2.13 17.52
C ARG A 646 -15.15 -2.46 16.89
N SER A 647 -15.18 -3.41 15.97
CA SER A 647 -16.43 -3.85 15.35
C SER A 647 -17.43 -4.40 16.38
N GLY A 648 -16.97 -5.14 17.38
CA GLY A 648 -17.81 -5.58 18.49
C GLY A 648 -18.41 -4.44 19.30
N MET A 649 -17.67 -3.34 19.48
CA MET A 649 -18.17 -2.14 20.16
C MET A 649 -19.28 -1.40 19.39
N MET A 650 -19.48 -1.70 18.11
CA MET A 650 -20.60 -1.16 17.32
C MET A 650 -21.95 -1.77 17.72
N LYS A 651 -21.96 -2.95 18.35
CA LYS A 651 -23.21 -3.57 18.84
C LYS A 651 -23.83 -2.74 19.96
N GLN A 652 -25.13 -2.43 19.82
CA GLN A 652 -25.83 -1.50 20.71
C GLN A 652 -25.99 -2.05 22.12
N THR A 653 -26.24 -3.37 22.26
CA THR A 653 -26.51 -4.00 23.56
C THR A 653 -25.28 -4.72 24.12
N ALA A 654 -25.20 -4.83 25.44
CA ALA A 654 -24.16 -5.61 26.11
C ALA A 654 -24.18 -7.09 25.69
N MET A 655 -25.38 -7.67 25.57
CA MET A 655 -25.56 -9.06 25.11
C MET A 655 -25.10 -9.22 23.66
N GLY A 656 -25.39 -8.25 22.78
CA GLY A 656 -24.90 -8.26 21.39
C GLY A 656 -23.37 -8.19 21.31
N ARG A 657 -22.72 -7.40 22.19
CA ARG A 657 -21.26 -7.36 22.32
C ARG A 657 -20.69 -8.68 22.80
N LEU A 658 -21.27 -9.25 23.86
CA LEU A 658 -20.84 -10.54 24.37
C LEU A 658 -21.00 -11.65 23.33
N GLY A 659 -22.15 -11.71 22.66
CA GLY A 659 -22.39 -12.67 21.56
C GLY A 659 -21.41 -12.52 20.42
N TRP A 660 -21.05 -11.28 20.05
CA TRP A 660 -20.03 -11.02 19.04
C TRP A 660 -18.65 -11.59 19.42
N TYR A 661 -18.16 -11.28 20.63
CA TYR A 661 -16.85 -11.77 21.07
C TYR A 661 -16.83 -13.28 21.30
N ALA A 662 -17.93 -13.86 21.76
CA ALA A 662 -18.06 -15.31 21.90
C ALA A 662 -18.03 -16.01 20.53
N ALA A 663 -18.78 -15.51 19.54
CA ALA A 663 -18.78 -16.05 18.19
C ALA A 663 -17.40 -15.89 17.52
N LEU A 664 -16.74 -14.74 17.70
CA LEU A 664 -15.39 -14.50 17.20
C LEU A 664 -14.39 -15.48 17.85
N GLY A 665 -14.46 -15.68 19.17
CA GLY A 665 -13.61 -16.62 19.90
C GLY A 665 -13.79 -18.06 19.43
N ALA A 666 -15.04 -18.51 19.28
CA ALA A 666 -15.36 -19.85 18.77
C ALA A 666 -14.83 -20.05 17.33
N GLY A 667 -15.07 -19.07 16.46
CA GLY A 667 -14.57 -19.11 15.08
C GLY A 667 -13.05 -19.14 15.01
N MET A 668 -12.37 -18.35 15.82
CA MET A 668 -10.90 -18.35 15.88
C MET A 668 -10.35 -19.67 16.43
N THR A 669 -11.03 -20.30 17.39
CA THR A 669 -10.66 -21.64 17.88
C THR A 669 -10.75 -22.66 16.75
N LEU A 670 -11.80 -22.63 15.95
CA LEU A 670 -11.96 -23.48 14.78
C LEU A 670 -10.84 -23.27 13.75
N VAL A 671 -10.54 -22.01 13.41
CA VAL A 671 -9.44 -21.66 12.51
C VAL A 671 -8.10 -22.17 13.04
N GLY A 672 -7.84 -21.98 14.32
CA GLY A 672 -6.61 -22.44 14.97
C GLY A 672 -6.51 -23.97 15.04
N ALA A 673 -7.62 -24.66 15.23
CA ALA A 673 -7.67 -26.12 15.20
C ALA A 673 -7.29 -26.64 13.78
N LEU A 674 -7.95 -26.13 12.73
CA LEU A 674 -7.66 -26.47 11.36
C LEU A 674 -6.20 -26.15 10.98
N GLY A 675 -5.73 -24.95 11.31
CA GLY A 675 -4.35 -24.53 11.03
C GLY A 675 -3.32 -25.37 11.77
N THR A 676 -3.62 -25.83 13.00
CA THR A 676 -2.75 -26.71 13.76
C THR A 676 -2.67 -28.09 13.12
N GLN A 677 -3.79 -28.67 12.71
CA GLN A 677 -3.82 -29.97 12.03
C GLN A 677 -3.07 -29.92 10.69
N MET A 678 -3.32 -28.90 9.87
CA MET A 678 -2.62 -28.75 8.59
C MET A 678 -1.12 -28.56 8.77
N ARG A 679 -0.68 -27.88 9.82
CA ARG A 679 0.76 -27.76 10.15
C ARG A 679 1.39 -29.10 10.53
N GLU A 680 0.71 -29.93 11.28
CA GLU A 680 1.20 -31.28 11.62
C GLU A 680 1.33 -32.12 10.34
N ILE A 681 0.29 -32.14 9.51
CA ILE A 681 0.31 -32.88 8.22
C ILE A 681 1.45 -32.38 7.32
N SER A 682 1.63 -31.07 7.17
CA SER A 682 2.71 -30.51 6.32
C SER A 682 4.12 -30.83 6.80
N ARG A 683 4.26 -31.26 8.05
CA ARG A 683 5.54 -31.69 8.66
C ARG A 683 5.73 -33.21 8.63
N GLY A 684 4.88 -33.94 7.94
CA GLY A 684 4.94 -35.41 7.86
C GLY A 684 4.42 -36.11 9.12
N ARG A 685 3.55 -35.46 9.91
CA ARG A 685 2.99 -36.00 11.16
C ARG A 685 1.49 -36.20 11.02
N ASP A 686 0.96 -37.10 11.82
CA ASP A 686 -0.48 -37.28 11.92
C ASP A 686 -1.15 -36.08 12.60
N PRO A 687 -2.43 -35.83 12.31
CA PRO A 687 -3.23 -34.88 13.05
C PRO A 687 -3.23 -35.15 14.56
N LEU A 688 -3.27 -34.09 15.37
CA LEU A 688 -3.36 -34.20 16.84
C LEU A 688 -4.76 -34.61 17.26
N PRO A 689 -4.92 -35.39 18.37
CA PRO A 689 -6.20 -35.61 18.99
C PRO A 689 -6.85 -34.27 19.42
N MET A 690 -8.14 -34.07 19.10
CA MET A 690 -8.87 -32.85 19.34
C MET A 690 -9.75 -32.86 20.60
N ASP A 691 -9.77 -33.98 21.33
CA ASP A 691 -10.65 -34.29 22.45
C ASP A 691 -10.13 -33.81 23.81
N ASN A 692 -8.98 -33.11 23.84
CA ASN A 692 -8.39 -32.67 25.10
C ASN A 692 -8.37 -31.14 25.22
N VAL A 693 -8.46 -30.66 26.49
CA VAL A 693 -8.45 -29.24 26.81
C VAL A 693 -7.16 -28.52 26.33
N GLY A 694 -6.02 -29.22 26.34
CA GLY A 694 -4.75 -28.70 25.88
C GLY A 694 -4.76 -28.39 24.40
N PHE A 695 -5.37 -29.27 23.57
CA PHE A 695 -5.54 -29.00 22.14
C PHE A 695 -6.48 -27.81 21.91
N MET A 696 -7.61 -27.74 22.62
CA MET A 696 -8.56 -26.63 22.49
C MET A 696 -7.93 -25.30 22.91
N GLY A 697 -7.14 -25.28 23.99
CA GLY A 697 -6.37 -24.11 24.41
C GLY A 697 -5.34 -23.70 23.34
N LYS A 698 -4.60 -24.66 22.77
CA LYS A 698 -3.65 -24.42 21.68
C LYS A 698 -4.37 -23.91 20.41
N ALA A 699 -5.51 -24.48 20.06
CA ALA A 699 -6.32 -24.06 18.94
C ALA A 699 -6.82 -22.61 19.11
N PHE A 700 -7.39 -22.28 20.26
CA PHE A 700 -7.83 -20.92 20.57
C PHE A 700 -6.68 -19.89 20.43
N LEU A 701 -5.53 -20.21 21.01
CA LEU A 701 -4.36 -19.32 20.97
C LEU A 701 -3.69 -19.24 19.60
N SER A 702 -3.74 -20.31 18.81
CA SER A 702 -3.20 -20.34 17.44
C SER A 702 -4.11 -19.67 16.40
N GLY A 703 -5.38 -19.48 16.72
CA GLY A 703 -6.44 -19.05 15.82
C GLY A 703 -6.61 -17.53 15.70
N GLY A 704 -5.59 -16.74 15.43
CA GLY A 704 -5.80 -15.31 15.09
C GLY A 704 -5.13 -14.31 16.05
N ALA A 705 -5.92 -13.47 16.73
CA ALA A 705 -5.40 -12.35 17.52
C ALA A 705 -4.41 -12.74 18.63
N LEU A 706 -4.60 -13.94 19.20
CA LEU A 706 -3.75 -14.48 20.25
C LEU A 706 -2.67 -15.42 19.71
N SER A 707 -2.58 -15.66 18.40
CA SER A 707 -1.66 -16.63 17.83
C SER A 707 -0.19 -16.39 18.20
N ILE A 708 0.22 -15.15 18.38
CA ILE A 708 1.57 -14.80 18.87
C ILE A 708 1.73 -15.23 20.32
N TRP A 709 0.73 -14.96 21.17
CA TRP A 709 0.76 -15.36 22.58
C TRP A 709 0.66 -16.87 22.73
N GLY A 710 -0.15 -17.52 21.87
CA GLY A 710 -0.28 -18.97 21.87
C GLY A 710 1.00 -19.67 21.48
N ASP A 711 1.65 -19.20 20.43
CA ASP A 711 2.93 -19.71 19.99
C ASP A 711 4.04 -19.46 21.04
N PHE A 712 3.96 -18.34 21.77
CA PHE A 712 4.86 -18.04 22.89
C PHE A 712 4.65 -18.97 24.10
N LEU A 713 3.39 -19.23 24.47
CA LEU A 713 3.06 -19.95 25.71
C LEU A 713 3.10 -21.48 25.57
N PHE A 714 2.77 -22.04 24.39
CA PHE A 714 2.50 -23.48 24.24
C PHE A 714 3.41 -24.24 23.27
N SER A 715 4.30 -23.58 22.58
CA SER A 715 5.26 -24.29 21.72
C SER A 715 6.68 -23.87 22.02
N GLY A 716 7.57 -24.85 22.22
CA GLY A 716 8.99 -24.57 22.18
C GLY A 716 9.45 -23.96 20.85
N VAL A 717 8.57 -24.00 19.83
CA VAL A 717 8.79 -23.42 18.51
C VAL A 717 7.45 -22.90 17.98
N ASN A 718 7.36 -21.62 17.65
CA ASN A 718 6.14 -20.97 17.13
C ASN A 718 5.71 -21.49 15.74
N ALA A 719 4.64 -20.92 15.19
CA ALA A 719 4.16 -21.24 13.84
C ALA A 719 5.19 -21.06 12.73
N PHE A 720 6.21 -20.25 12.97
CA PHE A 720 7.29 -19.93 12.03
C PHE A 720 8.59 -20.72 12.31
N GLY A 721 8.57 -21.67 13.23
CA GLY A 721 9.74 -22.46 13.58
C GLY A 721 10.64 -21.82 14.64
N GLN A 722 10.18 -20.75 15.32
CA GLN A 722 10.95 -19.99 16.30
C GLN A 722 10.61 -20.38 17.74
N GLY A 723 11.60 -20.35 18.62
CA GLY A 723 11.40 -20.53 20.06
C GLY A 723 10.86 -19.27 20.77
N PRO A 724 10.54 -19.37 22.07
CA PRO A 724 10.03 -18.24 22.85
C PRO A 724 10.96 -17.00 22.83
N GLN A 725 12.27 -17.23 22.88
CA GLN A 725 13.27 -16.16 22.82
C GLN A 725 13.27 -15.44 21.47
N ASP A 726 13.11 -16.17 20.38
CA ASP A 726 13.05 -15.65 19.02
C ASP A 726 11.78 -14.80 18.81
N VAL A 727 10.66 -15.22 19.41
CA VAL A 727 9.41 -14.44 19.36
C VAL A 727 9.56 -13.11 20.08
N ALA A 728 10.29 -13.10 21.20
CA ALA A 728 10.58 -11.89 21.94
C ALA A 728 11.55 -10.96 21.21
N ALA A 729 12.63 -11.51 20.64
CA ALA A 729 13.67 -10.74 19.96
C ALA A 729 13.32 -10.33 18.53
N GLY A 730 12.47 -11.09 17.86
CA GLY A 730 12.10 -10.92 16.47
C GLY A 730 13.00 -11.64 15.47
N PRO A 731 12.50 -11.92 14.25
CA PRO A 731 13.17 -12.81 13.29
C PRO A 731 14.56 -12.37 12.84
N LEU A 732 14.78 -11.06 12.69
CA LEU A 732 16.06 -10.53 12.25
C LEU A 732 17.14 -10.69 13.33
N VAL A 733 16.80 -10.44 14.59
CA VAL A 733 17.71 -10.61 15.73
C VAL A 733 18.04 -12.10 15.89
N SER A 734 17.06 -12.98 15.75
CA SER A 734 17.27 -14.43 15.77
C SER A 734 18.17 -14.90 14.62
N PHE A 735 17.96 -14.39 13.42
CA PHE A 735 18.83 -14.68 12.27
C PHE A 735 20.27 -14.26 12.51
N LEU A 736 20.49 -13.05 13.05
CA LEU A 736 21.83 -12.58 13.39
C LEU A 736 22.47 -13.42 14.50
N GLY A 737 21.72 -13.79 15.52
CA GLY A 737 22.18 -14.66 16.60
C GLY A 737 22.56 -16.06 16.10
N ASP A 738 21.73 -16.67 15.26
CA ASP A 738 22.02 -17.98 14.64
C ASP A 738 23.23 -17.89 13.70
N SER A 739 23.35 -16.80 12.92
CA SER A 739 24.52 -16.56 12.04
C SER A 739 25.81 -16.41 12.85
N THR A 740 25.76 -15.65 13.96
CA THR A 740 26.90 -15.47 14.85
C THR A 740 27.29 -16.79 15.54
N SER A 741 26.31 -17.55 16.01
CA SER A 741 26.50 -18.87 16.58
C SER A 741 27.11 -19.88 15.59
N LEU A 742 26.77 -19.76 14.29
CA LEU A 742 27.33 -20.60 13.24
C LEU A 742 28.79 -20.24 12.98
N VAL A 743 29.12 -18.94 12.95
CA VAL A 743 30.50 -18.50 12.59
C VAL A 743 31.46 -18.56 13.79
N LEU A 744 31.02 -18.17 14.97
CA LEU A 744 31.87 -17.99 16.16
C LEU A 744 31.68 -19.12 17.19
N GLY A 745 30.61 -19.91 17.09
CA GLY A 745 30.23 -20.87 18.13
C GLY A 745 31.30 -21.94 18.40
N ASP A 746 32.02 -22.40 17.39
CA ASP A 746 33.11 -23.36 17.53
C ASP A 746 34.39 -22.69 18.04
N THR A 747 34.62 -21.43 17.73
CA THR A 747 35.77 -20.66 18.22
C THR A 747 35.68 -20.47 19.73
N PHE A 748 34.49 -20.13 20.25
CA PHE A 748 34.27 -20.01 21.71
C PHE A 748 34.33 -21.36 22.41
N ALA A 749 33.73 -22.42 21.83
CA ALA A 749 33.78 -23.79 22.37
C ALA A 749 35.22 -24.35 22.39
N PHE A 750 36.03 -24.04 21.39
CA PHE A 750 37.45 -24.37 21.34
C PHE A 750 38.22 -23.58 22.42
N ALA A 751 37.98 -22.30 22.56
CA ALA A 751 38.66 -21.48 23.59
C ALA A 751 38.31 -21.96 25.01
N ASP A 752 37.03 -22.33 25.26
CA ASP A 752 36.62 -22.91 26.57
C ASP A 752 37.28 -24.26 26.84
N SER A 753 37.48 -25.15 25.83
CA SER A 753 38.10 -26.44 26.00
C SER A 753 39.60 -26.32 26.20
N VAL A 754 40.26 -25.37 25.55
CA VAL A 754 41.70 -25.10 25.69
C VAL A 754 41.99 -24.30 26.98
N GLY A 755 41.08 -23.45 27.41
CA GLY A 755 41.22 -22.66 28.64
C GLY A 755 40.91 -23.40 29.93
N GLY A 756 40.62 -24.71 29.89
CA GLY A 756 40.35 -25.54 31.09
C GLY A 756 39.05 -25.18 31.83
N LEU A 757 38.15 -24.40 31.20
CA LEU A 757 36.90 -24.00 31.78
C LEU A 757 35.78 -25.08 31.63
N SER A 758 36.03 -26.13 30.87
CA SER A 758 35.08 -27.22 30.66
C SER A 758 35.83 -28.56 30.49
N ASP A 759 35.42 -29.59 31.24
CA ASP A 759 35.91 -30.98 31.14
C ASP A 759 35.40 -31.73 29.87
N LYS A 760 34.73 -31.02 28.95
CA LYS A 760 34.18 -31.60 27.74
C LYS A 760 35.18 -31.54 26.60
N GLU A 761 35.47 -32.70 26.00
CA GLU A 761 36.19 -32.75 24.73
C GLU A 761 35.58 -31.87 23.69
N PHE A 762 36.38 -31.04 23.04
CA PHE A 762 35.92 -30.24 21.91
C PHE A 762 35.42 -31.14 20.77
N LYS A 763 34.14 -31.02 20.45
CA LYS A 763 33.55 -31.62 19.24
C LYS A 763 32.93 -30.51 18.41
N SER A 764 33.49 -30.30 17.22
CA SER A 764 32.91 -29.36 16.28
C SER A 764 31.47 -29.75 15.90
N ASN A 765 30.52 -28.89 16.10
CA ASN A 765 29.11 -29.04 15.71
C ASN A 765 28.72 -28.09 14.56
N THR A 766 29.69 -27.45 13.90
CA THR A 766 29.46 -26.44 12.85
C THR A 766 28.64 -26.99 11.71
N GLY A 767 28.92 -28.24 11.26
CA GLY A 767 28.13 -28.87 10.19
C GLY A 767 26.66 -29.06 10.56
N ALA A 768 26.38 -29.57 11.78
CA ALA A 768 25.02 -29.76 12.26
C ALA A 768 24.29 -28.44 12.41
N LYS A 769 24.95 -27.41 12.95
CA LYS A 769 24.41 -26.06 13.05
C LYS A 769 24.14 -25.40 11.68
N ALA A 770 25.05 -25.65 10.70
CA ALA A 770 24.88 -25.16 9.34
C ALA A 770 23.63 -25.74 8.67
N VAL A 771 23.37 -27.03 8.85
CA VAL A 771 22.15 -27.67 8.32
C VAL A 771 20.90 -27.15 9.02
N GLU A 772 20.97 -26.94 10.34
CA GLU A 772 19.82 -26.35 11.07
C GLU A 772 19.55 -24.90 10.65
N PHE A 773 20.58 -24.09 10.46
CA PHE A 773 20.51 -22.78 9.90
C PHE A 773 19.90 -22.78 8.48
N ALA A 774 20.39 -23.66 7.60
CA ALA A 774 19.86 -23.82 6.25
C ALA A 774 18.39 -24.25 6.27
N ARG A 775 18.02 -25.23 7.13
CA ARG A 775 16.63 -25.68 7.32
C ARG A 775 15.69 -24.52 7.70
N ARG A 776 16.17 -23.59 8.52
CA ARG A 776 15.37 -22.47 9.04
C ARG A 776 15.26 -21.31 8.06
N TYR A 777 16.34 -20.99 7.36
CA TYR A 777 16.47 -19.74 6.61
C TYR A 777 16.51 -19.91 5.09
N THR A 778 16.43 -21.13 4.57
CA THR A 778 16.36 -21.35 3.12
C THR A 778 15.03 -20.80 2.57
N PRO A 779 15.07 -19.87 1.60
CA PRO A 779 13.87 -19.39 0.95
C PRO A 779 13.03 -20.54 0.38
N GLY A 780 11.72 -20.52 0.68
CA GLY A 780 10.77 -21.54 0.24
C GLY A 780 10.74 -22.83 1.05
N ALA A 781 11.64 -23.04 2.04
CA ALA A 781 11.64 -24.25 2.88
C ALA A 781 10.35 -24.44 3.70
N SER A 782 9.62 -23.36 3.95
CA SER A 782 8.33 -23.41 4.66
C SER A 782 7.11 -23.61 3.75
N ILE A 783 7.29 -23.73 2.43
CA ILE A 783 6.17 -23.92 1.50
C ILE A 783 5.46 -25.24 1.85
N TRP A 784 4.20 -25.15 2.22
CA TRP A 784 3.45 -26.18 2.92
C TRP A 784 3.37 -27.53 2.20
N TRP A 785 3.18 -27.54 0.89
CA TRP A 785 3.09 -28.77 0.11
C TRP A 785 4.45 -29.42 -0.18
N ALA A 786 5.55 -28.66 -0.14
CA ALA A 786 6.89 -29.13 -0.37
C ALA A 786 7.67 -29.44 0.93
N ARG A 787 7.18 -28.92 2.05
CA ARG A 787 7.90 -28.90 3.33
C ARG A 787 8.35 -30.29 3.78
N ALA A 788 7.43 -31.26 3.85
CA ALA A 788 7.76 -32.62 4.28
C ALA A 788 8.82 -33.26 3.38
N ALA A 789 8.71 -33.07 2.06
CA ALA A 789 9.70 -33.60 1.10
C ALA A 789 11.07 -32.95 1.30
N LEU A 790 11.16 -31.63 1.41
CA LEU A 790 12.40 -30.90 1.66
C LEU A 790 13.03 -31.31 2.99
N GLU A 791 12.24 -31.43 4.05
CA GLU A 791 12.68 -31.89 5.36
C GLU A 791 13.30 -33.30 5.27
N ARG A 792 12.65 -34.27 4.60
CA ARG A 792 13.05 -35.67 4.56
C ARG A 792 14.14 -35.96 3.53
N GLN A 793 14.03 -35.38 2.35
CA GLN A 793 14.93 -35.71 1.23
C GLN A 793 16.19 -34.88 1.21
N VAL A 794 16.15 -33.67 1.79
CA VAL A 794 17.29 -32.74 1.79
C VAL A 794 17.86 -32.58 3.19
N PHE A 795 17.10 -31.95 4.10
CA PHE A 795 17.66 -31.54 5.40
C PHE A 795 17.96 -32.69 6.33
N ASP A 796 17.12 -33.74 6.39
CA ASP A 796 17.43 -34.92 7.21
C ASP A 796 18.70 -35.65 6.72
N ARG A 797 18.88 -35.73 5.39
CA ARG A 797 20.09 -36.35 4.80
C ARG A 797 21.36 -35.52 5.04
N LEU A 798 21.26 -34.22 4.84
CA LEU A 798 22.37 -33.32 5.17
C LEU A 798 22.71 -33.36 6.65
N GLN A 799 21.70 -33.50 7.52
CA GLN A 799 21.93 -33.65 8.97
C GLN A 799 22.61 -34.98 9.32
N ASP A 800 22.26 -36.08 8.63
CA ASP A 800 22.91 -37.38 8.82
C ASP A 800 24.38 -37.35 8.40
N LEU A 801 24.72 -36.59 7.35
CA LEU A 801 26.10 -36.39 6.90
C LEU A 801 26.90 -35.50 7.87
N ALA A 802 26.23 -34.48 8.48
CA ALA A 802 26.88 -33.51 9.33
C ALA A 802 26.95 -33.88 10.81
N ASP A 803 26.08 -34.78 11.30
CA ASP A 803 26.01 -35.22 12.70
C ASP A 803 25.81 -36.74 12.79
N PRO A 804 26.84 -37.52 13.16
CA PRO A 804 26.76 -38.99 13.34
C PRO A 804 25.68 -39.43 14.33
N GLN A 805 25.22 -38.54 15.23
CA GLN A 805 24.19 -38.83 16.22
C GLN A 805 22.79 -38.38 15.78
N ALA A 806 22.63 -37.81 14.59
CA ALA A 806 21.39 -37.27 14.10
C ALA A 806 20.22 -38.28 14.15
N ALA A 807 20.45 -39.52 13.71
CA ALA A 807 19.43 -40.56 13.73
C ALA A 807 18.95 -40.88 15.15
N ARG A 808 19.87 -40.97 16.13
CA ARG A 808 19.54 -41.24 17.54
C ARG A 808 18.75 -40.04 18.15
N LYS A 809 19.17 -38.81 17.86
CA LYS A 809 18.49 -37.59 18.32
C LYS A 809 17.06 -37.55 17.77
N ARG A 810 16.87 -37.84 16.48
CA ARG A 810 15.54 -37.91 15.87
C ARG A 810 14.66 -38.97 16.50
N GLN A 811 15.16 -40.18 16.73
CA GLN A 811 14.41 -41.25 17.41
C GLN A 811 13.96 -40.82 18.82
N LYS A 812 14.85 -40.19 19.58
CA LYS A 812 14.52 -39.65 20.91
C LYS A 812 13.41 -38.59 20.85
N GLN A 813 13.50 -37.67 19.89
CA GLN A 813 12.46 -36.66 19.67
C GLN A 813 11.12 -37.29 19.26
N MET A 814 11.13 -38.30 18.40
CA MET A 814 9.91 -39.00 17.99
C MET A 814 9.23 -39.69 19.16
N ARG A 815 9.99 -40.39 20.01
CA ARG A 815 9.47 -41.07 21.23
C ARG A 815 8.88 -40.04 22.20
N LYS A 816 9.61 -38.99 22.49
CA LYS A 816 9.12 -37.90 23.34
C LYS A 816 7.82 -37.32 22.79
N ARG A 817 7.74 -37.05 21.50
CA ARG A 817 6.56 -36.47 20.88
C ARG A 817 5.34 -37.41 20.94
N LYS A 818 5.56 -38.73 20.74
CA LYS A 818 4.50 -39.73 20.91
C LYS A 818 3.95 -39.72 22.34
N GLN A 819 4.83 -39.57 23.34
CA GLN A 819 4.41 -39.44 24.75
C GLN A 819 3.67 -38.13 25.03
N ASP A 820 4.18 -37.00 24.53
CA ASP A 820 3.63 -35.67 24.86
C ASP A 820 2.30 -35.35 24.12
N TYR A 821 2.13 -35.88 22.90
CA TYR A 821 1.03 -35.46 22.01
C TYR A 821 0.21 -36.63 21.43
N GLY A 822 0.61 -37.87 21.63
CA GLY A 822 -0.11 -39.05 21.14
C GLY A 822 -0.09 -39.27 19.62
N ASN A 823 0.63 -38.42 18.86
CA ASN A 823 0.66 -38.52 17.39
C ASN A 823 1.95 -39.14 16.85
N GLU A 824 1.84 -39.82 15.70
CA GLU A 824 2.92 -40.48 14.97
C GLU A 824 3.30 -39.72 13.70
N TYR A 825 4.16 -40.30 12.89
CA TYR A 825 4.59 -39.78 11.62
C TYR A 825 4.00 -40.63 10.48
N TRP A 826 3.33 -39.99 9.52
CA TRP A 826 2.95 -40.62 8.26
C TRP A 826 4.12 -40.58 7.27
N TRP A 827 5.06 -39.65 7.46
CA TRP A 827 6.36 -39.64 6.79
C TRP A 827 7.46 -39.49 7.83
N THR A 828 8.07 -40.60 8.17
CA THR A 828 9.06 -40.68 9.25
C THR A 828 10.32 -39.92 8.89
N PRO A 829 10.92 -39.12 9.80
CA PRO A 829 12.21 -38.47 9.58
C PRO A 829 13.31 -39.44 9.21
N GLY A 830 14.07 -39.10 8.17
CA GLY A 830 15.13 -39.93 7.62
C GLY A 830 14.68 -40.92 6.52
N GLN A 831 13.40 -41.09 6.28
CA GLN A 831 12.87 -41.89 5.17
C GLN A 831 12.73 -41.10 3.89
N SER A 832 13.07 -41.66 2.74
CA SER A 832 12.99 -40.97 1.43
C SER A 832 11.57 -40.87 0.84
N ALA A 833 10.64 -41.69 1.35
CA ALA A 833 9.23 -41.67 0.89
C ALA A 833 8.29 -41.84 2.08
N PRO A 834 7.04 -41.37 1.96
CA PRO A 834 6.01 -41.57 2.98
C PRO A 834 5.70 -43.07 3.11
N SER A 835 5.49 -43.52 4.34
CA SER A 835 5.14 -44.93 4.63
C SER A 835 3.65 -45.17 4.53
N ARG A 836 2.81 -44.16 4.68
CA ARG A 836 1.36 -44.20 4.64
C ARG A 836 0.79 -42.82 4.41
N VAL A 837 -0.52 -42.69 4.34
CA VAL A 837 -1.22 -41.37 4.37
C VAL A 837 -1.41 -40.89 5.81
N PRO A 838 -1.63 -39.59 6.01
CA PRO A 838 -1.98 -39.05 7.34
C PRO A 838 -3.26 -39.71 7.89
N GLU A 839 -3.22 -40.14 9.13
CA GLU A 839 -4.36 -40.79 9.81
C GLU A 839 -4.71 -40.01 11.07
N TYR A 840 -6.02 -39.77 11.25
CA TYR A 840 -6.54 -39.25 12.51
C TYR A 840 -6.77 -40.43 13.47
N ARG A 841 -5.95 -40.48 14.52
CA ARG A 841 -6.10 -41.47 15.59
C ARG A 841 -6.70 -40.79 16.83
N ARG A 842 -7.76 -41.39 17.35
CA ARG A 842 -8.37 -40.98 18.63
C ARG A 842 -7.50 -41.35 19.80
#